data_40e6e2a32dfe80e0c28f516022f72f47
#
_entry.id   40e6e2a32dfe80e0c28f516022f72f47
#
_cell.length_a   1.000
_cell.length_b   1.000
_cell.length_c   1.000
_cell.angle_alpha   90.00
_cell.angle_beta   90.00
_cell.angle_gamma   90.00
#
_symmetry.space_group_name_H-M   'P 1'
#
loop_
_entity.id
_entity.type
_entity.pdbx_description
1 polymer ?
#
loop_
_entity_poly.entity_id
_entity_poly.type
_entity_poly.pdbx_seq_one_letter_code
_entity_poly.pdbx_strand_id
1 'polypeptide(L)'
;MKILIIALSFIIIVISQNCYGQTPGKRFILPTNSGFTGILAIPNAYVVPNNQFRIGFSMENPYRKFYLTYGLLPNLEITALQTEIMGVDGLPGVPLNEYGYYKDKLFDFKYMFLKESKYLPSLAIGINDPVGNRLYASQYIAASKEIYPFDFTLGFGNGRFGTQPLPPDNKGFGAEIFTHPRSWLRQAMPFWGIQFMPSKKFGLEVAYDPTEYQNQPQDPADQNFFNNNKPVPSKYDFGVIYKPWKWLELAASYQRGNTASLNISMPFDIYKPLINVFERSYSNFYYRPDETFDEKVRHAMEFYGFSNIGIIVHRKSMYLQMENNNFFSDRTAALMALKTLALINKDKINKAHIVIEDSNLPVLEASGNLRLIHSLSSSVKGSNEIADFVKIRTENRLRLLPVETRDNKIISYKISPSFAMSENDLFGRFQYMLGGVAYGIVHPWTGGSIIAGVGAYALNNVKTITGPLSIPVRSDMPYYMERRLDLNNLMFQQTHYFSHEIYGKIAAGLLEYEYGGVNAQLDKVFDKGDIILGVGGSIVKKRSVGDPFGFGSVPDETPLNHYDTYFLTSVFNFKRQDISLKIKSGRFLAGDYGTEFFLSKFLPNGIEFTGWYSFTNTNMFTDSFNRGYHDLGIAVSIPLRIFTGMESKTNFNYSASPWDRDVAQDIDQYLDLSDFLSKKIFLDKK
;
A
#
# COMPACT_ATOMS: atom_id res chain seq x y z
N MET A 1 -39.99 -23.29 4.34
CA MET A 1 -39.99 -23.61 2.89
C MET A 1 -41.14 -22.98 2.12
N LYS A 2 -42.44 -23.17 2.51
CA LYS A 2 -43.58 -22.58 1.79
C LYS A 2 -43.58 -21.03 1.79
N ILE A 3 -43.17 -20.34 2.88
CA ILE A 3 -43.09 -18.88 2.97
C ILE A 3 -41.95 -18.35 2.09
N LEU A 4 -40.83 -19.07 1.98
CA LEU A 4 -39.70 -18.68 1.14
C LEU A 4 -40.07 -18.77 -0.35
N ILE A 5 -40.83 -19.77 -0.76
CA ILE A 5 -41.34 -19.93 -2.14
C ILE A 5 -42.33 -18.83 -2.47
N ILE A 6 -43.21 -18.45 -1.54
CA ILE A 6 -44.16 -17.33 -1.72
C ILE A 6 -43.43 -15.99 -1.82
N ALA A 7 -42.41 -15.75 -0.98
CA ALA A 7 -41.59 -14.55 -1.04
C ALA A 7 -40.78 -14.46 -2.36
N LEU A 8 -40.16 -15.57 -2.80
CA LEU A 8 -39.49 -15.62 -4.10
C LEU A 8 -40.47 -15.40 -5.27
N SER A 9 -41.68 -16.00 -5.22
CA SER A 9 -42.69 -15.83 -6.23
C SER A 9 -43.21 -14.38 -6.29
N PHE A 10 -43.37 -13.71 -5.14
CA PHE A 10 -43.76 -12.32 -5.05
C PHE A 10 -42.70 -11.36 -5.61
N ILE A 11 -41.42 -11.66 -5.32
CA ILE A 11 -40.28 -10.95 -5.87
C ILE A 11 -40.20 -11.09 -7.39
N ILE A 12 -40.44 -12.28 -7.92
CA ILE A 12 -40.47 -12.53 -9.38
C ILE A 12 -41.62 -11.83 -10.07
N ILE A 13 -42.80 -11.74 -9.44
CA ILE A 13 -44.00 -11.06 -9.99
C ILE A 13 -43.81 -9.54 -9.96
N VAL A 14 -43.20 -8.97 -8.93
CA VAL A 14 -42.91 -7.52 -8.87
C VAL A 14 -41.84 -7.10 -9.89
N ILE A 15 -40.87 -8.00 -10.17
CA ILE A 15 -39.84 -7.75 -11.19
C ILE A 15 -40.41 -7.74 -12.62
N SER A 16 -41.56 -8.39 -12.88
CA SER A 16 -42.12 -8.52 -14.25
C SER A 16 -42.93 -7.30 -14.74
N GLN A 17 -43.31 -6.37 -13.88
CA GLN A 17 -44.29 -5.35 -14.28
C GLN A 17 -43.80 -3.91 -14.54
N ASN A 18 -42.57 -3.50 -14.19
CA ASN A 18 -42.14 -2.13 -14.48
C ASN A 18 -40.64 -1.99 -14.75
N CYS A 19 -40.23 -2.33 -15.97
CA CYS A 19 -38.90 -2.00 -16.45
C CYS A 19 -38.94 -0.92 -17.53
N TYR A 20 -39.24 0.31 -17.15
CA TYR A 20 -38.93 1.47 -17.97
C TYR A 20 -37.52 1.96 -17.68
N GLY A 21 -36.73 2.09 -18.74
CA GLY A 21 -35.32 2.40 -18.68
C GLY A 21 -35.03 3.68 -17.89
N GLN A 22 -34.46 3.50 -16.73
CA GLN A 22 -33.79 4.59 -16.04
C GLN A 22 -32.26 4.45 -16.26
N THR A 23 -31.61 5.58 -16.53
CA THR A 23 -30.17 5.68 -16.40
C THR A 23 -29.76 5.11 -15.04
N PRO A 24 -28.75 4.20 -14.97
CA PRO A 24 -28.35 3.61 -13.72
C PRO A 24 -28.08 4.69 -12.69
N GLY A 25 -28.93 4.79 -11.66
CA GLY A 25 -28.70 5.64 -10.49
C GLY A 25 -27.36 5.24 -9.87
N LYS A 26 -26.67 6.17 -9.22
CA LYS A 26 -25.48 5.81 -8.45
C LYS A 26 -25.94 4.88 -7.33
N ARG A 27 -25.52 3.61 -7.39
CA ARG A 27 -25.83 2.55 -6.43
C ARG A 27 -25.51 2.99 -4.99
N PHE A 28 -26.28 2.47 -4.05
CA PHE A 28 -26.09 2.74 -2.63
C PHE A 28 -24.91 1.89 -2.10
N ILE A 29 -23.71 2.38 -2.29
CA ILE A 29 -22.48 1.72 -1.81
C ILE A 29 -22.16 2.31 -0.45
N LEU A 30 -22.72 1.72 0.61
CA LEU A 30 -22.60 2.16 2.00
C LEU A 30 -21.79 1.16 2.82
N PRO A 31 -21.06 1.60 3.85
CA PRO A 31 -20.35 0.68 4.73
C PRO A 31 -21.30 0.06 5.75
N THR A 32 -21.01 -1.18 6.12
CA THR A 32 -21.46 -1.77 7.38
C THR A 32 -20.71 -1.14 8.55
N ASN A 33 -21.09 -1.50 9.79
CA ASN A 33 -20.33 -1.13 10.98
C ASN A 33 -18.90 -1.70 10.98
N SER A 34 -18.63 -2.75 10.23
CA SER A 34 -17.30 -3.33 10.04
C SER A 34 -16.56 -2.78 8.80
N GLY A 35 -17.17 -1.85 8.06
CA GLY A 35 -16.52 -1.12 6.98
C GLY A 35 -16.68 -1.74 5.59
N PHE A 36 -16.85 -3.05 5.44
CA PHE A 36 -17.16 -3.62 4.13
C PHE A 36 -18.52 -3.13 3.62
N THR A 37 -18.70 -3.11 2.31
CA THR A 37 -19.94 -2.58 1.71
C THR A 37 -21.13 -3.48 2.05
N GLY A 38 -22.21 -2.87 2.59
CA GLY A 38 -23.40 -3.63 3.04
C GLY A 38 -24.50 -2.75 3.62
N ILE A 39 -25.30 -3.36 4.50
CA ILE A 39 -26.46 -2.77 5.15
C ILE A 39 -26.32 -3.00 6.66
N LEU A 40 -26.05 -1.96 7.44
CA LEU A 40 -25.87 -2.04 8.90
C LEU A 40 -24.81 -3.07 9.31
N ALA A 41 -25.18 -4.30 9.65
CA ALA A 41 -24.28 -5.37 10.06
C ALA A 41 -24.05 -6.43 8.98
N ILE A 42 -24.89 -6.50 7.94
CA ILE A 42 -24.88 -7.56 6.92
C ILE A 42 -24.25 -7.11 5.59
N PRO A 43 -23.56 -8.01 4.87
CA PRO A 43 -23.01 -7.67 3.55
C PRO A 43 -24.09 -7.59 2.47
N ASN A 44 -23.85 -6.75 1.46
CA ASN A 44 -24.54 -6.78 0.18
C ASN A 44 -23.64 -7.28 -0.94
N ALA A 45 -24.16 -7.35 -2.19
CA ALA A 45 -23.37 -7.81 -3.33
C ALA A 45 -22.56 -6.70 -4.02
N TYR A 46 -22.63 -5.47 -3.57
CA TYR A 46 -21.87 -4.36 -4.13
C TYR A 46 -20.49 -4.27 -3.49
N VAL A 47 -19.56 -3.62 -4.22
CA VAL A 47 -18.19 -3.36 -3.78
C VAL A 47 -17.86 -1.88 -4.01
N VAL A 48 -16.94 -1.35 -3.23
CA VAL A 48 -16.37 -0.02 -3.45
C VAL A 48 -15.77 0.01 -4.86
N PRO A 49 -16.02 1.06 -5.65
CA PRO A 49 -15.44 1.21 -6.98
C PRO A 49 -13.92 1.13 -6.98
N ASN A 50 -13.35 0.61 -8.08
CA ASN A 50 -11.91 0.50 -8.24
C ASN A 50 -11.20 1.83 -7.96
N ASN A 51 -10.12 1.79 -7.18
CA ASN A 51 -9.31 2.94 -6.75
C ASN A 51 -10.05 3.95 -5.85
N GLN A 52 -11.20 3.61 -5.30
CA GLN A 52 -11.85 4.39 -4.25
C GLN A 52 -11.54 3.81 -2.88
N PHE A 53 -11.41 4.69 -1.92
CA PHE A 53 -11.19 4.40 -0.52
C PHE A 53 -12.36 4.90 0.32
N ARG A 54 -12.55 4.24 1.44
CA ARG A 54 -13.44 4.67 2.51
C ARG A 54 -12.76 4.46 3.84
N ILE A 55 -12.54 5.53 4.58
CA ILE A 55 -12.10 5.48 5.97
C ILE A 55 -13.32 5.70 6.83
N GLY A 56 -13.45 4.96 7.92
CA GLY A 56 -14.58 5.15 8.81
C GLY A 56 -14.32 4.69 10.24
N PHE A 57 -15.26 5.10 11.06
CA PHE A 57 -15.36 4.76 12.47
C PHE A 57 -16.79 4.36 12.78
N SER A 58 -16.98 3.29 13.52
CA SER A 58 -18.29 2.91 14.05
C SER A 58 -18.22 2.56 15.52
N MET A 59 -19.34 2.75 16.21
CA MET A 59 -19.52 2.41 17.60
C MET A 59 -20.87 1.74 17.80
N GLU A 60 -20.83 0.50 18.27
CA GLU A 60 -21.99 -0.33 18.62
C GLU A 60 -21.63 -1.14 19.88
N ASN A 61 -22.08 -0.72 21.03
CA ASN A 61 -21.64 -1.33 22.31
C ASN A 61 -21.76 -2.86 22.29
N PRO A 62 -20.70 -3.67 22.65
CA PRO A 62 -19.43 -3.22 23.21
C PRO A 62 -18.33 -2.89 22.21
N TYR A 63 -18.60 -2.94 20.90
CA TYR A 63 -17.59 -2.79 19.86
C TYR A 63 -17.38 -1.33 19.45
N ARG A 64 -16.12 -0.97 19.27
CA ARG A 64 -15.66 0.25 18.63
C ARG A 64 -14.72 -0.15 17.49
N LYS A 65 -15.01 0.30 16.27
CA LYS A 65 -14.34 -0.18 15.06
C LYS A 65 -13.76 0.98 14.26
N PHE A 66 -12.54 0.79 13.77
CA PHE A 66 -11.89 1.66 12.81
C PHE A 66 -11.62 0.86 11.56
N TYR A 67 -11.97 1.37 10.40
CA TYR A 67 -11.82 0.63 9.16
C TYR A 67 -11.33 1.48 7.99
N LEU A 68 -10.62 0.79 7.08
CA LEU A 68 -10.22 1.29 5.77
C LEU A 68 -10.69 0.28 4.72
N THR A 69 -11.61 0.68 3.86
CA THR A 69 -12.10 -0.14 2.75
C THR A 69 -11.55 0.39 1.43
N TYR A 70 -11.09 -0.51 0.58
CA TYR A 70 -10.46 -0.18 -0.69
C TYR A 70 -10.95 -1.05 -1.84
N GLY A 71 -11.38 -0.42 -2.95
CA GLY A 71 -11.60 -1.09 -4.22
C GLY A 71 -10.27 -1.36 -4.92
N LEU A 72 -9.64 -2.50 -4.63
CA LEU A 72 -8.30 -2.85 -5.11
C LEU A 72 -8.27 -3.11 -6.62
N LEU A 73 -9.28 -3.82 -7.11
CA LEU A 73 -9.48 -4.19 -8.51
C LEU A 73 -10.92 -3.93 -8.92
N PRO A 74 -11.22 -3.89 -10.22
CA PRO A 74 -12.61 -3.96 -10.64
C PRO A 74 -13.31 -5.15 -10.00
N ASN A 75 -14.33 -4.89 -9.18
CA ASN A 75 -15.13 -5.85 -8.46
C ASN A 75 -14.49 -6.52 -7.24
N LEU A 76 -13.29 -6.15 -6.82
CA LEU A 76 -12.64 -6.67 -5.60
C LEU A 76 -12.52 -5.56 -4.56
N GLU A 77 -13.14 -5.78 -3.41
CA GLU A 77 -13.08 -4.95 -2.22
C GLU A 77 -12.26 -5.64 -1.13
N ILE A 78 -11.37 -4.89 -0.50
CA ILE A 78 -10.63 -5.32 0.70
C ILE A 78 -10.94 -4.32 1.80
N THR A 79 -11.21 -4.81 3.00
CA THR A 79 -11.38 -3.98 4.20
C THR A 79 -10.34 -4.39 5.23
N ALA A 80 -9.58 -3.42 5.71
CA ALA A 80 -8.76 -3.55 6.92
C ALA A 80 -9.59 -3.02 8.09
N LEU A 81 -9.73 -3.80 9.14
CA LEU A 81 -10.57 -3.50 10.29
C LEU A 81 -9.80 -3.69 11.57
N GLN A 82 -9.89 -2.70 12.47
CA GLN A 82 -9.51 -2.83 13.86
C GLN A 82 -10.78 -2.76 14.71
N THR A 83 -11.04 -3.80 15.49
CA THR A 83 -12.13 -3.86 16.46
C THR A 83 -11.57 -3.72 17.87
N GLU A 84 -12.12 -2.83 18.67
CA GLU A 84 -11.83 -2.69 20.08
C GLU A 84 -13.09 -3.10 20.88
N ILE A 85 -12.94 -3.93 21.91
CA ILE A 85 -14.04 -4.40 22.78
C ILE A 85 -13.99 -3.62 24.08
N MET A 86 -14.84 -2.62 24.20
CA MET A 86 -14.91 -1.76 25.38
C MET A 86 -15.33 -2.58 26.62
N GLY A 87 -14.60 -2.41 27.72
CA GLY A 87 -14.86 -3.13 28.97
C GLY A 87 -14.24 -4.53 29.05
N VAL A 88 -13.45 -4.94 28.08
CA VAL A 88 -12.61 -6.15 28.13
C VAL A 88 -11.14 -5.73 28.15
N ASP A 89 -10.37 -6.22 29.13
CA ASP A 89 -8.95 -5.91 29.27
C ASP A 89 -8.14 -6.47 28.10
N GLY A 90 -7.31 -5.65 27.49
CA GLY A 90 -6.47 -6.05 26.37
C GLY A 90 -5.38 -7.07 26.76
N LEU A 91 -4.88 -6.96 28.00
CA LEU A 91 -3.94 -7.93 28.58
C LEU A 91 -4.37 -8.24 30.00
N PRO A 92 -4.68 -9.51 30.34
CA PRO A 92 -5.12 -9.90 31.67
C PRO A 92 -4.07 -9.53 32.74
N GLY A 93 -4.53 -8.82 33.79
CA GLY A 93 -3.68 -8.41 34.91
C GLY A 93 -2.89 -7.11 34.69
N VAL A 94 -3.02 -6.48 33.53
CA VAL A 94 -2.42 -5.16 33.25
C VAL A 94 -3.52 -4.10 33.28
N PRO A 95 -3.33 -2.97 33.98
CA PRO A 95 -4.34 -1.92 34.09
C PRO A 95 -4.73 -1.35 32.70
N LEU A 96 -6.02 -1.00 32.53
CA LEU A 96 -6.55 -0.41 31.30
C LEU A 96 -5.84 0.86 30.84
N ASN A 97 -5.33 1.67 31.77
CA ASN A 97 -4.56 2.88 31.44
C ASN A 97 -3.17 2.57 30.87
N GLU A 98 -2.65 1.37 31.06
CA GLU A 98 -1.34 0.95 30.55
C GLU A 98 -1.47 0.22 29.20
N TYR A 99 -2.42 -0.72 29.08
CA TYR A 99 -2.57 -1.52 27.86
C TYR A 99 -3.86 -1.23 27.06
N GLY A 100 -4.93 -0.78 27.71
CA GLY A 100 -6.21 -0.48 27.07
C GLY A 100 -7.14 -1.68 26.95
N TYR A 101 -8.23 -1.49 26.18
CA TYR A 101 -9.19 -2.55 25.90
C TYR A 101 -8.63 -3.59 24.92
N TYR A 102 -9.24 -4.76 24.92
CA TYR A 102 -8.93 -5.82 23.94
C TYR A 102 -9.16 -5.32 22.51
N LYS A 103 -8.18 -5.57 21.64
CA LYS A 103 -8.21 -5.18 20.22
C LYS A 103 -7.88 -6.35 19.33
N ASP A 104 -8.55 -6.39 18.19
CA ASP A 104 -8.30 -7.32 17.12
C ASP A 104 -8.15 -6.59 15.79
N LYS A 105 -7.24 -7.06 14.94
CA LYS A 105 -6.94 -6.50 13.61
C LYS A 105 -7.13 -7.59 12.58
N LEU A 106 -7.93 -7.32 11.58
CA LEU A 106 -8.29 -8.30 10.58
C LEU A 106 -8.44 -7.67 9.18
N PHE A 107 -8.54 -8.54 8.18
CA PHE A 107 -8.83 -8.18 6.80
C PHE A 107 -10.04 -8.96 6.30
N ASP A 108 -10.89 -8.28 5.51
CA ASP A 108 -12.03 -8.86 4.83
C ASP A 108 -11.84 -8.74 3.32
N PHE A 109 -12.30 -9.76 2.59
CA PHE A 109 -12.25 -9.79 1.13
C PHE A 109 -13.65 -10.02 0.58
N LYS A 110 -14.06 -9.22 -0.43
CA LYS A 110 -15.31 -9.42 -1.15
C LYS A 110 -15.11 -9.26 -2.65
N TYR A 111 -15.58 -10.24 -3.40
CA TYR A 111 -15.51 -10.24 -4.85
C TYR A 111 -16.90 -10.33 -5.49
N MET A 112 -17.26 -9.31 -6.26
CA MET A 112 -18.50 -9.29 -7.05
C MET A 112 -18.25 -9.96 -8.39
N PHE A 113 -18.63 -11.23 -8.52
CA PHE A 113 -18.41 -12.01 -9.74
C PHE A 113 -19.47 -11.80 -10.81
N LEU A 114 -20.66 -11.27 -10.45
CA LEU A 114 -21.71 -10.86 -11.39
C LEU A 114 -22.16 -9.44 -11.09
N LYS A 115 -22.11 -8.57 -12.08
CA LYS A 115 -22.66 -7.21 -11.98
C LYS A 115 -24.16 -7.22 -12.25
N GLU A 116 -24.85 -6.36 -11.54
CA GLU A 116 -26.26 -6.11 -11.79
C GLU A 116 -26.53 -5.68 -13.23
N SER A 117 -27.57 -6.26 -13.80
CA SER A 117 -28.13 -5.88 -15.10
C SER A 117 -29.63 -5.56 -14.96
N LYS A 118 -30.30 -5.26 -16.07
CA LYS A 118 -31.75 -5.00 -16.05
C LYS A 118 -32.54 -6.13 -15.37
N TYR A 119 -32.16 -7.38 -15.60
CA TYR A 119 -32.90 -8.57 -15.13
C TYR A 119 -32.20 -9.35 -14.03
N LEU A 120 -30.87 -9.30 -13.98
CA LEU A 120 -30.06 -10.09 -13.03
C LEU A 120 -29.61 -9.22 -11.85
N PRO A 121 -29.61 -9.77 -10.62
CA PRO A 121 -28.99 -9.10 -9.47
C PRO A 121 -27.46 -9.10 -9.59
N SER A 122 -26.79 -8.25 -8.83
CA SER A 122 -25.38 -8.43 -8.52
C SER A 122 -25.21 -9.66 -7.65
N LEU A 123 -24.10 -10.41 -7.86
CA LEU A 123 -23.71 -11.53 -6.99
C LEU A 123 -22.28 -11.33 -6.50
N ALA A 124 -22.09 -11.54 -5.21
CA ALA A 124 -20.77 -11.46 -4.58
C ALA A 124 -20.54 -12.60 -3.61
N ILE A 125 -19.27 -12.96 -3.47
CA ILE A 125 -18.76 -13.83 -2.44
C ILE A 125 -17.84 -13.03 -1.52
N GLY A 126 -17.91 -13.28 -0.21
CA GLY A 126 -17.03 -12.65 0.76
C GLY A 126 -16.46 -13.64 1.76
N ILE A 127 -15.26 -13.31 2.23
CA ILE A 127 -14.54 -14.03 3.28
C ILE A 127 -14.05 -12.96 4.24
N ASN A 128 -14.57 -12.97 5.44
CA ASN A 128 -14.18 -12.07 6.51
C ASN A 128 -13.25 -12.80 7.47
N ASP A 129 -12.23 -12.08 7.97
CA ASP A 129 -11.27 -12.56 8.96
C ASP A 129 -10.70 -13.97 8.63
N PRO A 130 -10.07 -14.16 7.46
CA PRO A 130 -9.63 -15.47 7.00
C PRO A 130 -8.37 -16.01 7.69
N VAL A 131 -7.63 -15.18 8.43
CA VAL A 131 -6.30 -15.53 8.98
C VAL A 131 -6.18 -15.18 10.46
N GLY A 132 -5.27 -15.86 11.17
CA GLY A 132 -4.98 -15.58 12.57
C GLY A 132 -6.01 -16.17 13.54
N ASN A 133 -6.40 -15.39 14.54
CA ASN A 133 -7.32 -15.84 15.61
C ASN A 133 -8.76 -16.05 15.13
N ARG A 134 -9.14 -15.45 14.00
CA ARG A 134 -10.42 -15.61 13.33
C ARG A 134 -11.64 -15.35 14.23
N LEU A 135 -11.56 -14.34 15.10
CA LEU A 135 -12.62 -13.99 16.07
C LEU A 135 -13.95 -13.64 15.39
N TYR A 136 -13.87 -13.01 14.21
CA TYR A 136 -15.04 -12.54 13.46
C TYR A 136 -15.22 -13.27 12.13
N ALA A 137 -14.60 -14.46 12.00
CA ALA A 137 -14.59 -15.19 10.75
C ALA A 137 -16.00 -15.53 10.25
N SER A 138 -16.24 -15.21 8.98
CA SER A 138 -17.47 -15.54 8.27
C SER A 138 -17.23 -15.64 6.76
N GLN A 139 -18.04 -16.44 6.09
CA GLN A 139 -18.01 -16.58 4.64
C GLN A 139 -19.42 -16.56 4.11
N TYR A 140 -19.65 -15.83 3.03
CA TYR A 140 -21.01 -15.61 2.54
C TYR A 140 -21.10 -15.50 1.02
N ILE A 141 -22.31 -15.71 0.52
CA ILE A 141 -22.73 -15.33 -0.83
C ILE A 141 -23.91 -14.37 -0.68
N ALA A 142 -23.86 -13.24 -1.38
CA ALA A 142 -24.90 -12.23 -1.37
C ALA A 142 -25.40 -11.93 -2.79
N ALA A 143 -26.69 -11.65 -2.91
CA ALA A 143 -27.34 -11.16 -4.10
C ALA A 143 -27.99 -9.80 -3.79
N SER A 144 -27.80 -8.79 -4.63
CA SER A 144 -28.43 -7.46 -4.46
C SER A 144 -29.02 -6.94 -5.74
N LYS A 145 -30.18 -6.27 -5.62
CA LYS A 145 -30.95 -5.73 -6.74
C LYS A 145 -31.55 -4.37 -6.40
N GLU A 146 -31.14 -3.35 -7.15
CA GLU A 146 -31.73 -2.03 -7.06
C GLU A 146 -33.03 -1.96 -7.86
N ILE A 147 -34.11 -1.57 -7.21
CA ILE A 147 -35.37 -1.14 -7.81
C ILE A 147 -35.70 0.23 -7.20
N TYR A 148 -35.11 1.28 -7.79
CA TYR A 148 -35.19 2.63 -7.24
C TYR A 148 -36.60 3.02 -6.81
N PRO A 149 -36.81 3.57 -5.59
CA PRO A 149 -35.79 4.04 -4.63
C PRO A 149 -35.34 2.97 -3.61
N PHE A 150 -35.60 1.70 -3.85
CA PHE A 150 -35.24 0.58 -2.98
C PHE A 150 -34.04 -0.21 -3.52
N ASP A 151 -33.26 -0.76 -2.61
CA ASP A 151 -32.28 -1.81 -2.87
C ASP A 151 -32.57 -3.01 -1.98
N PHE A 152 -32.60 -4.18 -2.57
CA PHE A 152 -32.90 -5.44 -1.90
C PHE A 152 -31.67 -6.33 -1.88
N THR A 153 -31.32 -6.84 -0.72
CA THR A 153 -30.22 -7.79 -0.53
C THR A 153 -30.74 -9.05 0.12
N LEU A 154 -30.28 -10.21 -0.38
CA LEU A 154 -30.48 -11.54 0.20
C LEU A 154 -29.16 -12.29 0.14
N GLY A 155 -28.80 -12.99 1.20
CA GLY A 155 -27.59 -13.80 1.23
C GLY A 155 -27.65 -14.95 2.21
N PHE A 156 -26.60 -15.79 2.17
CA PHE A 156 -26.37 -16.91 3.06
C PHE A 156 -24.93 -16.86 3.53
N GLY A 157 -24.69 -17.10 4.83
CA GLY A 157 -23.35 -17.08 5.39
C GLY A 157 -23.19 -18.04 6.55
N ASN A 158 -21.97 -18.53 6.73
CA ASN A 158 -21.55 -19.36 7.87
C ASN A 158 -20.66 -18.56 8.86
N GLY A 159 -20.09 -19.23 9.82
CA GLY A 159 -19.30 -18.58 10.86
C GLY A 159 -20.16 -17.61 11.66
N ARG A 160 -19.75 -16.34 11.76
CA ARG A 160 -20.53 -15.33 12.48
C ARG A 160 -21.95 -15.14 11.93
N PHE A 161 -22.18 -15.37 10.63
CA PHE A 161 -23.50 -15.35 9.99
C PHE A 161 -24.20 -16.73 9.98
N GLY A 162 -23.64 -17.75 10.63
CA GLY A 162 -24.12 -19.12 10.57
C GLY A 162 -24.56 -19.68 11.91
N THR A 163 -24.82 -20.97 11.93
CA THR A 163 -25.23 -21.71 13.13
C THR A 163 -24.10 -21.99 14.12
N GLN A 164 -22.84 -21.89 13.64
CA GLN A 164 -21.64 -22.16 14.45
C GLN A 164 -20.51 -21.26 14.00
N PRO A 165 -19.67 -20.74 14.96
CA PRO A 165 -18.47 -20.02 14.61
C PRO A 165 -17.49 -20.91 13.84
N LEU A 166 -16.68 -20.28 12.98
CA LEU A 166 -15.59 -20.99 12.32
C LEU A 166 -14.46 -21.20 13.33
N PRO A 167 -13.77 -22.36 13.27
CA PRO A 167 -12.69 -22.61 14.21
C PRO A 167 -11.53 -21.66 14.01
N PRO A 168 -10.77 -21.31 15.08
CA PRO A 168 -9.54 -20.58 14.94
C PRO A 168 -8.56 -21.41 14.11
N ASP A 169 -7.92 -20.81 13.13
CA ASP A 169 -6.89 -21.45 12.33
C ASP A 169 -5.69 -20.55 12.19
N ASN A 170 -4.67 -20.77 13.02
CA ASN A 170 -3.43 -20.00 13.00
C ASN A 170 -2.47 -20.47 11.91
N LYS A 171 -2.86 -21.44 11.06
CA LYS A 171 -1.96 -22.13 10.12
C LYS A 171 -2.23 -21.84 8.64
N GLY A 172 -3.27 -21.09 8.32
CA GLY A 172 -3.59 -20.88 6.92
C GLY A 172 -4.66 -19.81 6.65
N PHE A 173 -5.06 -19.74 5.39
CA PHE A 173 -6.16 -18.90 4.92
C PHE A 173 -7.47 -19.68 4.95
N GLY A 174 -8.39 -19.28 5.80
CA GLY A 174 -9.70 -19.92 5.96
C GLY A 174 -10.62 -19.64 4.78
N ALA A 175 -10.84 -20.66 3.97
CA ALA A 175 -11.70 -20.60 2.79
C ALA A 175 -12.64 -21.81 2.70
N GLU A 176 -13.35 -22.12 3.79
CA GLU A 176 -14.21 -23.29 3.94
C GLU A 176 -15.32 -23.37 2.90
N ILE A 177 -15.78 -22.21 2.40
CA ILE A 177 -16.74 -22.14 1.29
C ILE A 177 -16.25 -22.87 0.02
N PHE A 178 -14.92 -22.93 -0.19
CA PHE A 178 -14.30 -23.64 -1.31
C PHE A 178 -13.78 -25.03 -0.92
N THR A 179 -13.18 -25.15 0.27
CA THR A 179 -12.54 -26.41 0.70
C THR A 179 -13.54 -27.41 1.27
N HIS A 180 -14.62 -26.94 1.91
CA HIS A 180 -15.66 -27.76 2.55
C HIS A 180 -17.07 -27.25 2.22
N PRO A 181 -17.48 -27.16 0.94
CA PRO A 181 -18.73 -26.49 0.54
C PRO A 181 -19.99 -27.15 1.11
N ARG A 182 -19.98 -28.45 1.36
CA ARG A 182 -21.13 -29.17 1.98
C ARG A 182 -21.33 -28.77 3.44
N SER A 183 -20.25 -28.65 4.21
CA SER A 183 -20.30 -28.18 5.61
C SER A 183 -20.71 -26.72 5.65
N TRP A 184 -20.13 -25.89 4.77
CA TRP A 184 -20.50 -24.50 4.63
C TRP A 184 -22.02 -24.35 4.41
N LEU A 185 -22.58 -25.03 3.42
CA LEU A 185 -24.02 -24.94 3.10
C LEU A 185 -24.93 -25.40 4.26
N ARG A 186 -24.51 -26.42 5.01
CA ARG A 186 -25.27 -26.94 6.15
C ARG A 186 -25.27 -25.97 7.34
N GLN A 187 -24.21 -25.20 7.53
CA GLN A 187 -24.04 -24.25 8.64
C GLN A 187 -24.52 -22.84 8.28
N ALA A 188 -24.71 -22.55 7.00
CA ALA A 188 -25.09 -21.21 6.54
C ALA A 188 -26.52 -20.87 6.94
N MET A 189 -26.68 -19.62 7.41
CA MET A 189 -28.01 -19.04 7.72
C MET A 189 -28.32 -17.92 6.72
N PRO A 190 -29.62 -17.70 6.43
CA PRO A 190 -30.01 -16.57 5.58
C PRO A 190 -29.91 -15.24 6.31
N PHE A 191 -29.49 -14.22 5.59
CA PHE A 191 -29.60 -12.82 5.97
C PHE A 191 -30.26 -12.02 4.85
N TRP A 192 -30.89 -10.90 5.17
CA TRP A 192 -31.50 -10.03 4.16
C TRP A 192 -31.59 -8.59 4.66
N GLY A 193 -31.72 -7.66 3.74
CA GLY A 193 -31.92 -6.27 4.06
C GLY A 193 -32.51 -5.46 2.93
N ILE A 194 -33.06 -4.32 3.27
CA ILE A 194 -33.68 -3.35 2.36
C ILE A 194 -33.12 -1.97 2.68
N GLN A 195 -32.65 -1.27 1.66
CA GLN A 195 -32.30 0.13 1.73
C GLN A 195 -33.34 0.94 0.96
N PHE A 196 -33.82 2.02 1.54
CA PHE A 196 -34.72 2.98 0.91
C PHE A 196 -34.04 4.33 0.83
N MET A 197 -33.72 4.78 -0.37
CA MET A 197 -33.01 6.06 -0.60
C MET A 197 -33.79 6.93 -1.58
N PRO A 198 -34.81 7.67 -1.10
CA PRO A 198 -35.59 8.56 -1.93
C PRO A 198 -34.79 9.76 -2.43
N SER A 199 -33.65 10.03 -1.84
CA SER A 199 -32.76 11.12 -2.24
C SER A 199 -31.28 10.71 -2.11
N LYS A 200 -30.37 11.48 -2.75
CA LYS A 200 -28.92 11.25 -2.63
C LYS A 200 -28.35 11.57 -1.25
N LYS A 201 -29.13 12.21 -0.37
CA LYS A 201 -28.67 12.68 0.95
C LYS A 201 -29.24 11.90 2.12
N PHE A 202 -30.39 11.26 1.95
CA PHE A 202 -31.10 10.63 3.04
C PHE A 202 -31.58 9.23 2.65
N GLY A 203 -31.45 8.29 3.56
CA GLY A 203 -31.89 6.91 3.40
C GLY A 203 -32.29 6.24 4.69
N LEU A 204 -33.05 5.17 4.56
CA LEU A 204 -33.46 4.27 5.64
C LEU A 204 -32.98 2.87 5.32
N GLU A 205 -32.64 2.12 6.36
CA GLU A 205 -32.17 0.74 6.26
C GLU A 205 -32.92 -0.16 7.23
N VAL A 206 -33.21 -1.38 6.77
CA VAL A 206 -33.71 -2.47 7.59
C VAL A 206 -32.91 -3.71 7.24
N ALA A 207 -32.41 -4.43 8.23
CA ALA A 207 -31.66 -5.66 8.04
C ALA A 207 -32.13 -6.76 9.00
N TYR A 208 -32.03 -7.99 8.56
CA TYR A 208 -32.11 -9.18 9.38
C TYR A 208 -30.68 -9.77 9.52
N ASP A 209 -30.10 -9.62 10.70
CA ASP A 209 -28.79 -10.14 11.08
C ASP A 209 -28.97 -11.48 11.81
N PRO A 210 -28.52 -12.62 11.22
CA PRO A 210 -28.64 -13.92 11.85
C PRO A 210 -27.66 -14.14 13.01
N THR A 211 -26.67 -13.27 13.21
CA THR A 211 -25.56 -13.43 14.16
C THR A 211 -26.05 -13.80 15.56
N GLU A 212 -25.53 -14.91 16.06
CA GLU A 212 -25.76 -15.39 17.43
C GLU A 212 -24.63 -14.96 18.35
N TYR A 213 -24.70 -13.72 18.85
CA TYR A 213 -23.65 -13.09 19.67
C TYR A 213 -23.31 -13.90 20.94
N GLN A 214 -24.26 -14.59 21.49
CA GLN A 214 -24.12 -15.45 22.69
C GLN A 214 -23.47 -16.82 22.38
N ASN A 215 -23.21 -17.13 21.13
CA ASN A 215 -22.60 -18.38 20.66
C ASN A 215 -21.29 -18.13 19.91
N GLN A 216 -20.52 -17.11 20.33
CA GLN A 216 -19.23 -16.74 19.72
C GLN A 216 -18.09 -16.89 20.75
N PRO A 217 -17.74 -18.13 21.18
CA PRO A 217 -16.81 -18.35 22.28
C PRO A 217 -15.40 -17.82 22.05
N GLN A 218 -15.05 -17.51 20.80
CA GLN A 218 -13.78 -16.90 20.44
C GLN A 218 -13.79 -15.37 20.66
N ASP A 219 -14.97 -14.73 20.61
CA ASP A 219 -15.15 -13.31 20.82
C ASP A 219 -15.18 -13.02 22.34
N PRO A 220 -14.20 -12.29 22.89
CA PRO A 220 -14.19 -11.96 24.32
C PRO A 220 -15.43 -11.18 24.79
N ALA A 221 -16.17 -10.56 23.87
CA ALA A 221 -17.44 -9.91 24.19
C ALA A 221 -18.55 -10.91 24.54
N ASP A 222 -18.50 -12.14 24.06
CA ASP A 222 -19.51 -13.15 24.36
C ASP A 222 -19.63 -13.36 25.86
N GLN A 223 -18.53 -13.65 26.54
CA GLN A 223 -18.53 -13.92 27.98
C GLN A 223 -18.87 -12.68 28.85
N ASN A 224 -18.52 -11.49 28.38
CA ASN A 224 -18.63 -10.26 29.17
C ASN A 224 -19.98 -9.54 28.97
N PHE A 225 -20.57 -9.58 27.77
CA PHE A 225 -21.74 -8.79 27.41
C PHE A 225 -22.93 -9.61 26.91
N PHE A 226 -22.70 -10.80 26.35
CA PHE A 226 -23.75 -11.66 25.79
C PHE A 226 -23.91 -12.95 26.60
N ASN A 227 -23.41 -12.95 27.83
CA ASN A 227 -23.33 -14.06 28.73
C ASN A 227 -24.75 -14.62 29.12
N ASN A 228 -24.81 -15.87 29.54
CA ASN A 228 -26.02 -16.65 29.91
C ASN A 228 -26.79 -17.29 28.72
N ASN A 229 -26.19 -17.55 27.58
CA ASN A 229 -26.84 -18.21 26.44
C ASN A 229 -28.18 -17.58 26.05
N LYS A 230 -28.41 -16.30 26.35
CA LYS A 230 -29.61 -15.59 25.94
C LYS A 230 -29.41 -14.92 24.60
N PRO A 231 -30.28 -15.22 23.62
CA PRO A 231 -30.22 -14.56 22.32
C PRO A 231 -30.46 -13.04 22.53
N VAL A 232 -29.88 -12.24 21.62
CA VAL A 232 -30.17 -10.81 21.55
C VAL A 232 -31.66 -10.56 21.39
N PRO A 233 -32.23 -9.47 21.94
CA PRO A 233 -33.68 -9.22 21.94
C PRO A 233 -34.32 -9.19 20.56
N SER A 234 -33.57 -8.82 19.52
CA SER A 234 -34.05 -8.78 18.14
C SER A 234 -32.92 -9.12 17.17
N LYS A 235 -33.25 -9.82 16.07
CA LYS A 235 -32.37 -10.01 14.92
C LYS A 235 -32.66 -8.97 13.81
N TYR A 236 -33.56 -8.01 14.07
CA TYR A 236 -33.86 -6.92 13.14
C TYR A 236 -33.17 -5.65 13.59
N ASP A 237 -32.49 -5.03 12.63
CA ASP A 237 -31.75 -3.80 12.78
C ASP A 237 -32.38 -2.71 11.90
N PHE A 238 -32.41 -1.48 12.41
CA PHE A 238 -33.00 -0.32 11.73
C PHE A 238 -32.00 0.83 11.71
N GLY A 239 -31.85 1.48 10.58
CA GLY A 239 -30.88 2.57 10.40
C GLY A 239 -31.41 3.74 9.60
N VAL A 240 -30.79 4.88 9.84
CA VAL A 240 -30.98 6.14 9.12
C VAL A 240 -29.63 6.60 8.62
N ILE A 241 -29.57 6.99 7.34
CA ILE A 241 -28.36 7.46 6.68
C ILE A 241 -28.55 8.91 6.31
N TYR A 242 -27.51 9.71 6.55
CA TYR A 242 -27.44 11.09 6.11
C TYR A 242 -26.09 11.40 5.44
N LYS A 243 -26.12 11.86 4.21
CA LYS A 243 -24.95 12.28 3.42
C LYS A 243 -24.98 13.80 3.21
N PRO A 244 -24.46 14.60 4.15
CA PRO A 244 -24.43 16.06 4.02
C PRO A 244 -23.59 16.49 2.82
N TRP A 245 -22.47 15.83 2.58
CA TRP A 245 -21.54 16.05 1.48
C TRP A 245 -21.17 14.76 0.77
N LYS A 246 -20.60 14.85 -0.42
CA LYS A 246 -20.18 13.68 -1.20
C LYS A 246 -19.05 12.87 -0.54
N TRP A 247 -18.32 13.50 0.37
CA TRP A 247 -17.18 12.93 1.07
C TRP A 247 -17.48 12.54 2.52
N LEU A 248 -18.73 12.72 3.02
CA LEU A 248 -19.11 12.36 4.38
C LEU A 248 -20.44 11.62 4.38
N GLU A 249 -20.43 10.45 5.02
CA GLU A 249 -21.58 9.59 5.25
C GLU A 249 -21.74 9.39 6.76
N LEU A 250 -22.94 9.63 7.28
CA LEU A 250 -23.32 9.44 8.66
C LEU A 250 -24.45 8.42 8.70
N ALA A 251 -24.34 7.41 9.55
CA ALA A 251 -25.41 6.46 9.80
C ALA A 251 -25.62 6.32 11.31
N ALA A 252 -26.88 6.39 11.73
CA ALA A 252 -27.31 6.09 13.08
C ALA A 252 -28.27 4.91 13.03
N SER A 253 -28.14 3.96 13.93
CA SER A 253 -28.97 2.75 13.91
C SER A 253 -29.33 2.25 15.30
N TYR A 254 -30.39 1.43 15.34
CA TYR A 254 -30.81 0.67 16.50
C TYR A 254 -30.76 -0.81 16.14
N GLN A 255 -29.88 -1.54 16.83
CA GLN A 255 -29.52 -2.90 16.48
C GLN A 255 -29.72 -3.84 17.66
N ARG A 256 -29.87 -5.14 17.38
CA ARG A 256 -30.01 -6.19 18.38
C ARG A 256 -31.19 -5.98 19.35
N GLY A 257 -32.10 -5.02 19.06
CA GLY A 257 -33.22 -4.67 19.90
C GLY A 257 -32.90 -3.92 21.19
N ASN A 258 -31.62 -3.55 21.42
CA ASN A 258 -31.17 -2.88 22.65
C ASN A 258 -29.95 -1.95 22.45
N THR A 259 -29.42 -1.82 21.26
CA THR A 259 -28.14 -1.12 21.05
C THR A 259 -28.28 0.00 20.02
N ALA A 260 -27.97 1.23 20.44
CA ALA A 260 -27.76 2.34 19.52
C ALA A 260 -26.35 2.26 18.92
N SER A 261 -26.24 2.54 17.62
CA SER A 261 -24.99 2.54 16.89
C SER A 261 -24.82 3.82 16.10
N LEU A 262 -23.57 4.23 15.91
CA LEU A 262 -23.15 5.34 15.05
C LEU A 262 -22.06 4.86 14.12
N ASN A 263 -22.17 5.22 12.82
CA ASN A 263 -21.13 4.99 11.83
C ASN A 263 -20.86 6.29 11.08
N ILE A 264 -19.59 6.68 11.01
CA ILE A 264 -19.10 7.85 10.29
C ILE A 264 -18.10 7.37 9.28
N SER A 265 -18.33 7.67 8.01
CA SER A 265 -17.39 7.27 6.95
C SER A 265 -17.13 8.39 5.95
N MET A 266 -15.93 8.34 5.39
CA MET A 266 -15.45 9.31 4.39
C MET A 266 -15.00 8.55 3.15
N PRO A 267 -15.88 8.45 2.11
CA PRO A 267 -15.47 7.96 0.80
C PRO A 267 -14.66 9.03 0.06
N PHE A 268 -13.56 8.64 -0.55
CA PHE A 268 -12.74 9.52 -1.36
C PHE A 268 -12.12 8.81 -2.55
N ASP A 269 -11.93 9.58 -3.61
CA ASP A 269 -11.33 9.13 -4.85
C ASP A 269 -9.88 9.64 -4.91
N ILE A 270 -8.92 8.74 -4.81
CA ILE A 270 -7.49 9.10 -4.85
C ILE A 270 -7.02 9.41 -6.28
N TYR A 271 -7.82 9.12 -7.30
CA TYR A 271 -7.44 9.38 -8.70
C TYR A 271 -7.22 10.87 -9.00
N LYS A 272 -7.86 11.75 -8.23
CA LYS A 272 -7.72 13.19 -8.39
C LYS A 272 -6.70 13.69 -7.37
N PRO A 273 -5.62 14.36 -7.82
CA PRO A 273 -4.71 15.01 -6.88
C PRO A 273 -5.48 16.02 -6.04
N LEU A 274 -5.17 16.09 -4.75
CA LEU A 274 -5.77 17.08 -3.83
C LEU A 274 -5.43 18.50 -4.28
N ILE A 275 -4.21 18.68 -4.79
CA ILE A 275 -3.70 19.93 -5.36
C ILE A 275 -3.10 19.59 -6.72
N ASN A 276 -3.45 20.35 -7.76
CA ASN A 276 -2.84 20.19 -9.07
C ASN A 276 -1.36 20.50 -9.01
N VAL A 277 -0.54 19.62 -9.58
CA VAL A 277 0.91 19.85 -9.68
C VAL A 277 1.16 20.91 -10.74
N PHE A 278 1.84 21.98 -10.37
CA PHE A 278 2.17 23.07 -11.27
C PHE A 278 3.51 22.81 -11.97
N GLU A 279 3.50 22.83 -13.29
CA GLU A 279 4.73 22.86 -14.08
C GLU A 279 5.34 24.27 -14.04
N ARG A 280 6.60 24.37 -13.64
CA ARG A 280 7.34 25.63 -13.75
C ARG A 280 7.51 26.02 -15.21
N SER A 281 7.18 27.25 -15.56
CA SER A 281 7.37 27.74 -16.93
C SER A 281 8.83 28.19 -17.15
N TYR A 282 9.43 27.72 -18.23
CA TYR A 282 10.77 28.13 -18.66
C TYR A 282 10.85 29.57 -19.18
N SER A 283 9.71 30.22 -19.41
CA SER A 283 9.61 31.56 -20.04
C SER A 283 10.38 32.69 -19.35
N ASN A 284 10.90 32.48 -18.15
CA ASN A 284 11.58 33.48 -17.33
C ASN A 284 13.10 33.24 -17.16
N PHE A 285 13.71 32.39 -18.00
CA PHE A 285 15.12 32.10 -17.89
C PHE A 285 15.95 33.20 -18.58
N TYR A 286 16.75 33.92 -17.82
CA TYR A 286 17.69 34.90 -18.36
C TYR A 286 18.99 34.21 -18.78
N TYR A 287 19.27 34.19 -20.09
CA TYR A 287 20.57 33.75 -20.60
C TYR A 287 21.59 34.89 -20.45
N ARG A 288 22.80 34.50 -20.14
CA ARG A 288 23.93 35.42 -20.38
C ARG A 288 24.16 35.50 -21.89
N PRO A 289 24.40 36.69 -22.45
CA PRO A 289 24.55 36.86 -23.91
C PRO A 289 25.69 36.06 -24.53
N ASP A 290 26.73 35.79 -23.78
CA ASP A 290 27.97 35.12 -24.15
C ASP A 290 27.97 33.59 -23.97
N GLU A 291 26.90 33.00 -23.41
CA GLU A 291 26.80 31.55 -23.22
C GLU A 291 26.75 30.77 -24.55
N THR A 292 27.53 29.72 -24.62
CA THR A 292 27.47 28.73 -25.71
C THR A 292 26.14 28.01 -25.72
N PHE A 293 25.82 27.29 -26.79
CA PHE A 293 24.59 26.52 -26.86
C PHE A 293 24.53 25.40 -25.81
N ASP A 294 25.65 24.71 -25.57
CA ASP A 294 25.75 23.62 -24.61
C ASP A 294 25.61 24.14 -23.17
N GLU A 295 26.20 25.28 -22.83
CA GLU A 295 26.01 25.95 -21.53
C GLU A 295 24.54 26.31 -21.29
N LYS A 296 23.86 26.86 -22.30
CA LYS A 296 22.42 27.18 -22.22
C LYS A 296 21.56 25.95 -21.96
N VAL A 297 21.87 24.83 -22.65
CA VAL A 297 21.19 23.56 -22.42
C VAL A 297 21.45 23.06 -21.01
N ARG A 298 22.69 23.09 -20.55
CA ARG A 298 23.08 22.66 -19.21
C ARG A 298 22.37 23.47 -18.13
N HIS A 299 22.45 24.77 -18.15
CA HIS A 299 21.78 25.67 -17.20
C HIS A 299 20.26 25.45 -17.19
N ALA A 300 19.64 25.25 -18.35
CA ALA A 300 18.21 24.99 -18.44
C ALA A 300 17.82 23.65 -17.81
N MET A 301 18.62 22.61 -18.00
CA MET A 301 18.38 21.30 -17.37
C MET A 301 18.58 21.39 -15.84
N GLU A 302 19.64 22.05 -15.37
CA GLU A 302 19.88 22.28 -13.93
C GLU A 302 18.74 23.06 -13.27
N PHE A 303 18.18 24.06 -13.94
CA PHE A 303 17.00 24.81 -13.44
C PHE A 303 15.81 23.91 -13.16
N TYR A 304 15.60 22.87 -13.97
CA TYR A 304 14.53 21.88 -13.75
C TYR A 304 14.92 20.78 -12.76
N GLY A 305 16.13 20.81 -12.20
CA GLY A 305 16.59 19.86 -11.18
C GLY A 305 17.24 18.61 -11.76
N PHE A 306 17.74 18.66 -12.99
CA PHE A 306 18.61 17.59 -13.50
C PHE A 306 20.04 17.82 -13.03
N SER A 307 20.81 16.72 -12.95
CA SER A 307 22.25 16.74 -12.67
C SER A 307 22.95 15.67 -13.50
N ASN A 308 24.29 15.57 -13.38
CA ASN A 308 25.12 14.62 -14.12
C ASN A 308 24.90 14.70 -15.62
N ILE A 309 24.87 15.93 -16.15
CA ILE A 309 24.43 16.25 -17.50
C ILE A 309 25.57 16.03 -18.47
N GLY A 310 25.46 15.03 -19.33
CA GLY A 310 26.34 14.77 -20.47
C GLY A 310 25.67 15.20 -21.77
N ILE A 311 26.40 15.91 -22.61
CA ILE A 311 25.90 16.46 -23.88
C ILE A 311 26.87 16.09 -25.01
N ILE A 312 26.36 15.46 -26.07
CA ILE A 312 27.08 15.26 -27.31
C ILE A 312 26.20 15.72 -28.47
N VAL A 313 26.77 16.58 -29.33
CA VAL A 313 26.12 17.01 -30.55
C VAL A 313 26.85 16.34 -31.73
N HIS A 314 26.13 15.57 -32.52
CA HIS A 314 26.67 14.98 -33.77
C HIS A 314 25.77 15.35 -34.94
N ARG A 315 26.32 16.10 -35.89
CA ARG A 315 25.58 16.68 -37.02
C ARG A 315 24.39 17.51 -36.55
N LYS A 316 23.14 17.08 -36.83
CA LYS A 316 21.89 17.76 -36.42
C LYS A 316 21.13 16.97 -35.35
N SER A 317 21.82 16.08 -34.65
CA SER A 317 21.25 15.31 -33.53
C SER A 317 22.02 15.62 -32.27
N MET A 318 21.25 15.79 -31.14
CA MET A 318 21.79 15.95 -29.80
C MET A 318 21.51 14.68 -29.00
N TYR A 319 22.50 14.23 -28.26
CA TYR A 319 22.44 13.14 -27.31
C TYR A 319 22.67 13.74 -25.92
N LEU A 320 21.69 13.53 -25.04
CA LEU A 320 21.67 14.06 -23.68
C LEU A 320 21.49 12.92 -22.71
N GLN A 321 22.33 12.83 -21.71
CA GLN A 321 22.20 11.88 -20.60
C GLN A 321 22.25 12.66 -19.31
N MET A 322 21.29 12.45 -18.41
CA MET A 322 21.16 13.24 -17.17
C MET A 322 20.37 12.52 -16.11
N GLU A 323 20.65 12.83 -14.86
CA GLU A 323 19.96 12.29 -13.72
C GLU A 323 18.77 13.18 -13.33
N ASN A 324 17.62 12.55 -13.10
CA ASN A 324 16.42 13.20 -12.62
C ASN A 324 16.42 13.28 -11.09
N ASN A 325 16.52 14.48 -10.52
CA ASN A 325 16.46 14.70 -9.07
C ASN A 325 15.16 15.38 -8.61
N ASN A 326 14.29 15.78 -9.51
CA ASN A 326 13.13 16.61 -9.17
C ASN A 326 11.79 15.97 -9.56
N PHE A 327 11.69 15.46 -10.78
CA PHE A 327 10.42 14.95 -11.29
C PHE A 327 10.11 13.57 -10.71
N PHE A 328 8.88 13.38 -10.28
CA PHE A 328 8.42 12.10 -9.75
C PHE A 328 8.43 10.99 -10.80
N SER A 329 8.02 11.30 -12.05
CA SER A 329 8.05 10.40 -13.20
C SER A 329 9.20 10.76 -14.13
N ASP A 330 10.01 9.77 -14.56
CA ASP A 330 11.10 9.97 -15.51
C ASP A 330 10.56 10.28 -16.91
N ARG A 331 9.36 9.79 -17.24
CA ARG A 331 8.64 10.20 -18.46
C ARG A 331 8.35 11.69 -18.47
N THR A 332 7.80 12.24 -17.38
CA THR A 332 7.55 13.69 -17.26
C THR A 332 8.85 14.47 -17.35
N ALA A 333 9.92 13.98 -16.72
CA ALA A 333 11.26 14.56 -16.80
C ALA A 333 11.76 14.63 -18.26
N ALA A 334 11.67 13.52 -18.99
CA ALA A 334 12.10 13.45 -20.39
C ALA A 334 11.29 14.37 -21.33
N LEU A 335 9.96 14.43 -21.13
CA LEU A 335 9.09 15.31 -21.91
C LEU A 335 9.40 16.80 -21.63
N MET A 336 9.63 17.14 -20.37
CA MET A 336 10.03 18.51 -19.97
C MET A 336 11.38 18.88 -20.60
N ALA A 337 12.36 17.98 -20.58
CA ALA A 337 13.64 18.19 -21.20
C ALA A 337 13.53 18.40 -22.72
N LEU A 338 12.75 17.57 -23.43
CA LEU A 338 12.52 17.74 -24.86
C LEU A 338 11.81 19.05 -25.21
N LYS A 339 10.80 19.44 -24.43
CA LYS A 339 10.10 20.72 -24.58
C LYS A 339 11.06 21.90 -24.39
N THR A 340 11.87 21.84 -23.35
CA THR A 340 12.88 22.88 -23.05
C THR A 340 13.93 23.00 -24.16
N LEU A 341 14.46 21.84 -24.62
CA LEU A 341 15.40 21.82 -25.77
C LEU A 341 14.79 22.44 -27.03
N ALA A 342 13.52 22.13 -27.31
CA ALA A 342 12.83 22.69 -28.47
C ALA A 342 12.72 24.22 -28.41
N LEU A 343 12.48 24.79 -27.20
CA LEU A 343 12.40 26.23 -26.97
C LEU A 343 13.76 26.95 -27.14
N ILE A 344 14.85 26.29 -26.75
CA ILE A 344 16.23 26.86 -26.81
C ILE A 344 16.85 26.72 -28.21
N ASN A 345 16.37 25.77 -28.98
CA ASN A 345 17.10 25.19 -30.14
C ASN A 345 17.39 26.16 -31.31
N LYS A 346 16.74 27.27 -31.50
CA LYS A 346 16.95 28.19 -32.63
C LYS A 346 17.38 27.48 -33.94
N ASP A 347 16.74 26.38 -34.32
CA ASP A 347 16.99 25.59 -35.55
C ASP A 347 18.36 24.92 -35.73
N LYS A 348 19.18 24.86 -34.67
CA LYS A 348 20.51 24.22 -34.73
C LYS A 348 20.43 22.69 -34.83
N ILE A 349 19.50 22.09 -34.07
CA ILE A 349 19.33 20.65 -33.90
C ILE A 349 17.95 20.22 -34.42
N ASN A 350 17.91 19.11 -35.15
CA ASN A 350 16.64 18.56 -35.63
C ASN A 350 16.07 17.52 -34.71
N LYS A 351 16.90 16.70 -34.05
CA LYS A 351 16.47 15.57 -33.27
C LYS A 351 17.23 15.52 -31.93
N ALA A 352 16.53 15.26 -30.85
CA ALA A 352 17.15 14.99 -29.56
C ALA A 352 16.89 13.54 -29.14
N HIS A 353 17.91 12.95 -28.52
CA HIS A 353 17.89 11.65 -27.86
C HIS A 353 18.29 11.87 -26.41
N ILE A 354 17.43 11.48 -25.48
CA ILE A 354 17.61 11.70 -24.05
C ILE A 354 17.61 10.36 -23.34
N VAL A 355 18.59 10.13 -22.48
CA VAL A 355 18.61 9.08 -21.47
C VAL A 355 18.41 9.71 -20.11
N ILE A 356 17.36 9.32 -19.41
CA ILE A 356 17.14 9.70 -18.03
C ILE A 356 17.72 8.62 -17.12
N GLU A 357 18.48 9.07 -16.14
CA GLU A 357 18.99 8.24 -15.06
C GLU A 357 18.26 8.55 -13.75
N ASP A 358 18.17 7.54 -12.91
CA ASP A 358 17.76 7.66 -11.50
C ASP A 358 18.66 6.73 -10.66
N SER A 359 19.21 7.27 -9.58
CA SER A 359 20.18 6.55 -8.73
C SER A 359 21.39 6.03 -9.54
N ASN A 360 21.85 6.82 -10.51
CA ASN A 360 22.90 6.51 -11.47
C ASN A 360 22.60 5.28 -12.38
N LEU A 361 21.35 4.87 -12.48
CA LEU A 361 20.92 3.80 -13.38
C LEU A 361 20.08 4.36 -14.53
N PRO A 362 20.34 3.98 -15.80
CA PRO A 362 19.51 4.39 -16.90
C PRO A 362 18.13 3.73 -16.82
N VAL A 363 17.07 4.53 -16.74
CA VAL A 363 15.70 4.05 -16.53
C VAL A 363 14.78 4.32 -17.71
N LEU A 364 15.06 5.35 -18.53
CA LEU A 364 14.20 5.75 -19.63
C LEU A 364 14.97 6.39 -20.77
N GLU A 365 14.62 6.02 -21.99
CA GLU A 365 15.10 6.61 -23.24
C GLU A 365 13.96 7.34 -23.94
N ALA A 366 14.16 8.62 -24.29
CA ALA A 366 13.21 9.41 -25.06
C ALA A 366 13.86 10.00 -26.31
N SER A 367 13.12 10.09 -27.41
CA SER A 367 13.58 10.79 -28.60
C SER A 367 12.46 11.52 -29.32
N GLY A 368 12.76 12.73 -29.79
CA GLY A 368 11.79 13.58 -30.47
C GLY A 368 12.41 14.49 -31.53
N ASN A 369 11.57 14.96 -32.48
CA ASN A 369 11.93 15.97 -33.45
C ASN A 369 11.70 17.37 -32.83
N LEU A 370 12.77 18.12 -32.59
CA LEU A 370 12.70 19.39 -31.89
C LEU A 370 11.95 20.49 -32.67
N ARG A 371 11.98 20.48 -34.01
CA ARG A 371 11.21 21.44 -34.81
C ARG A 371 9.72 21.20 -34.69
N LEU A 372 9.30 19.93 -34.75
CA LEU A 372 7.89 19.57 -34.55
C LEU A 372 7.43 19.91 -33.15
N ILE A 373 8.22 19.59 -32.12
CA ILE A 373 7.91 19.92 -30.73
C ILE A 373 7.84 21.45 -30.54
N HIS A 374 8.74 22.22 -31.16
CA HIS A 374 8.73 23.68 -31.08
C HIS A 374 7.45 24.26 -31.69
N SER A 375 7.03 23.79 -32.87
CA SER A 375 5.81 24.29 -33.53
C SER A 375 4.53 24.01 -32.71
N LEU A 376 4.54 22.92 -31.93
CA LEU A 376 3.44 22.56 -31.02
C LEU A 376 3.52 23.32 -29.69
N SER A 377 4.73 23.58 -29.19
CA SER A 377 4.94 24.17 -27.85
C SER A 377 4.41 25.61 -27.73
N SER A 378 4.23 26.34 -28.83
CA SER A 378 3.61 27.66 -28.85
C SER A 378 2.09 27.62 -28.55
N SER A 379 1.43 26.48 -28.78
CA SER A 379 0.01 26.25 -28.54
C SER A 379 -0.30 25.35 -27.33
N VAL A 380 0.70 24.67 -26.78
CA VAL A 380 0.60 23.60 -25.78
C VAL A 380 1.04 24.10 -24.40
N LYS A 381 0.18 24.00 -23.39
CA LYS A 381 0.45 24.47 -22.03
C LYS A 381 1.25 23.47 -21.17
N GLY A 382 1.09 22.16 -21.37
CA GLY A 382 1.70 21.10 -20.53
C GLY A 382 2.74 20.26 -21.28
N SER A 383 3.71 19.67 -20.55
CA SER A 383 4.71 18.76 -21.12
C SER A 383 4.07 17.48 -21.67
N ASN A 384 3.00 16.99 -21.07
CA ASN A 384 2.32 15.75 -21.47
C ASN A 384 1.63 15.84 -22.86
N GLU A 385 1.29 17.04 -23.31
CA GLU A 385 0.63 17.24 -24.59
C GLU A 385 1.52 16.95 -25.81
N ILE A 386 2.85 16.90 -25.59
CA ILE A 386 3.81 16.53 -26.63
C ILE A 386 4.12 15.02 -26.65
N ALA A 387 3.55 14.24 -25.75
CA ALA A 387 3.90 12.83 -25.58
C ALA A 387 3.66 11.98 -26.82
N ASP A 388 2.63 12.28 -27.60
CA ASP A 388 2.29 11.57 -28.86
C ASP A 388 3.34 11.77 -29.96
N PHE A 389 4.19 12.80 -29.85
CA PHE A 389 5.24 13.13 -30.81
C PHE A 389 6.63 12.69 -30.34
N VAL A 390 6.71 12.02 -29.20
CA VAL A 390 7.94 11.56 -28.56
C VAL A 390 7.94 10.05 -28.50
N LYS A 391 9.01 9.44 -28.97
CA LYS A 391 9.23 8.01 -28.82
C LYS A 391 9.89 7.75 -27.49
N ILE A 392 9.16 7.11 -26.58
CA ILE A 392 9.64 6.74 -25.23
C ILE A 392 9.85 5.23 -25.16
N ARG A 393 10.93 4.81 -24.49
CA ARG A 393 11.29 3.42 -24.24
C ARG A 393 11.79 3.26 -22.82
N THR A 394 11.39 2.21 -22.17
CA THR A 394 11.93 1.78 -20.89
C THR A 394 13.16 0.87 -21.05
N GLU A 395 13.32 0.25 -22.22
CA GLU A 395 14.52 -0.48 -22.60
C GLU A 395 15.59 0.51 -23.06
N ASN A 396 16.76 0.45 -22.46
CA ASN A 396 17.88 1.30 -22.86
C ASN A 396 18.58 0.70 -24.10
N ARG A 397 18.32 1.30 -25.26
CA ARG A 397 18.95 0.93 -26.54
C ARG A 397 19.99 1.93 -26.99
N LEU A 398 20.07 3.10 -26.35
CA LEU A 398 21.10 4.07 -26.65
C LEU A 398 22.41 3.66 -25.98
N ARG A 399 23.50 3.88 -26.68
CA ARG A 399 24.84 3.78 -26.12
C ARG A 399 25.00 4.90 -25.09
N LEU A 400 25.34 4.54 -23.86
CA LEU A 400 25.58 5.52 -22.79
C LEU A 400 26.74 6.45 -23.20
N LEU A 401 26.62 7.72 -22.85
CA LEU A 401 27.64 8.71 -23.12
C LEU A 401 28.89 8.44 -22.24
N PRO A 402 30.11 8.70 -22.75
CA PRO A 402 31.32 8.64 -21.94
C PRO A 402 31.21 9.55 -20.70
N VAL A 403 31.77 9.11 -19.59
CA VAL A 403 31.75 9.84 -18.30
C VAL A 403 32.40 11.23 -18.42
N GLU A 404 33.44 11.34 -19.24
CA GLU A 404 34.19 12.57 -19.47
C GLU A 404 33.36 13.73 -20.02
N THR A 405 32.19 13.42 -20.61
CA THR A 405 31.28 14.44 -21.13
C THR A 405 30.27 14.94 -20.10
N ARG A 406 30.30 14.40 -18.88
CA ARG A 406 29.32 14.67 -17.84
C ARG A 406 29.84 15.67 -16.80
N ASP A 407 28.95 16.56 -16.38
CA ASP A 407 29.15 17.42 -15.22
C ASP A 407 28.53 16.70 -14.00
N ASN A 408 29.38 16.18 -13.14
CA ASN A 408 28.93 15.38 -12.00
C ASN A 408 28.65 16.27 -10.79
N LYS A 409 27.41 16.20 -10.28
CA LYS A 409 27.07 16.80 -8.99
C LYS A 409 27.63 15.94 -7.87
N ILE A 410 28.65 16.47 -7.17
CA ILE A 410 29.38 15.71 -6.16
C ILE A 410 28.55 15.50 -4.88
N ILE A 411 27.73 16.48 -4.48
CA ILE A 411 26.98 16.44 -3.22
C ILE A 411 25.50 16.61 -3.48
N SER A 412 24.70 15.75 -2.90
CA SER A 412 23.24 15.85 -2.86
C SER A 412 22.70 15.62 -1.44
N TYR A 413 21.48 16.05 -1.18
CA TYR A 413 20.82 15.83 0.10
C TYR A 413 19.35 15.44 -0.13
N LYS A 414 18.80 14.71 0.84
CA LYS A 414 17.41 14.30 0.83
C LYS A 414 16.87 14.34 2.26
N ILE A 415 15.64 14.80 2.44
CA ILE A 415 14.93 14.72 3.72
C ILE A 415 13.70 13.86 3.50
N SER A 416 13.55 12.84 4.32
CA SER A 416 12.41 11.91 4.30
C SER A 416 11.67 12.01 5.63
N PRO A 417 10.38 12.42 5.63
CA PRO A 417 9.57 12.32 6.83
C PRO A 417 9.42 10.85 7.24
N SER A 418 9.44 10.58 8.53
CA SER A 418 9.30 9.24 9.09
C SER A 418 8.22 9.25 10.17
N PHE A 419 7.30 8.32 10.05
CA PHE A 419 6.29 8.03 11.06
C PHE A 419 6.18 6.53 11.23
N ALA A 420 6.31 6.08 12.47
CA ALA A 420 6.07 4.71 12.85
C ALA A 420 5.14 4.67 14.05
N MET A 421 4.29 3.68 14.11
CA MET A 421 3.41 3.43 15.28
C MET A 421 3.20 1.94 15.48
N SER A 422 3.07 1.55 16.75
CA SER A 422 2.65 0.23 17.17
C SER A 422 1.51 0.35 18.17
N GLU A 423 0.60 -0.57 18.13
CA GLU A 423 -0.57 -0.58 18.99
C GLU A 423 -0.86 -1.98 19.50
N ASN A 424 -0.99 -2.09 20.83
CA ASN A 424 -1.23 -3.36 21.53
C ASN A 424 -0.23 -4.46 21.16
N ASP A 425 1.00 -4.07 21.08
CA ASP A 425 2.15 -4.91 20.92
C ASP A 425 2.71 -5.32 22.29
N LEU A 426 3.64 -6.26 22.35
CA LEU A 426 4.33 -6.66 23.59
C LEU A 426 4.93 -5.48 24.35
N PHE A 427 5.17 -4.38 23.66
CA PHE A 427 5.81 -3.16 24.16
C PHE A 427 4.84 -2.12 24.74
N GLY A 428 3.52 -2.33 24.71
CA GLY A 428 2.54 -1.46 25.32
C GLY A 428 1.37 -1.01 24.46
N ARG A 429 0.50 -0.17 25.02
CA ARG A 429 -0.79 0.21 24.43
C ARG A 429 -0.70 0.92 23.11
N PHE A 430 0.11 1.96 23.07
CA PHE A 430 0.28 2.81 21.89
C PHE A 430 1.66 3.46 21.93
N GLN A 431 2.49 3.08 20.98
CA GLN A 431 3.80 3.66 20.80
C GLN A 431 3.87 4.31 19.42
N TYR A 432 4.55 5.43 19.34
CA TYR A 432 4.73 6.14 18.09
C TYR A 432 6.06 6.88 18.07
N MET A 433 6.53 7.08 16.86
CA MET A 433 7.72 7.87 16.56
C MET A 433 7.44 8.72 15.33
N LEU A 434 7.52 10.04 15.48
CA LEU A 434 7.31 11.01 14.40
C LEU A 434 8.53 11.92 14.27
N GLY A 435 9.07 12.01 13.08
CA GLY A 435 10.25 12.80 12.79
C GLY A 435 10.64 12.74 11.32
N GLY A 436 11.93 12.66 11.07
CA GLY A 436 12.45 12.52 9.71
C GLY A 436 13.91 12.11 9.69
N VAL A 437 14.35 11.61 8.56
CA VAL A 437 15.75 11.28 8.29
C VAL A 437 16.30 12.24 7.25
N ALA A 438 17.39 12.91 7.60
CA ALA A 438 18.17 13.75 6.69
C ALA A 438 19.35 12.95 6.16
N TYR A 439 19.44 12.83 4.83
CA TYR A 439 20.54 12.17 4.14
C TYR A 439 21.47 13.21 3.49
N GLY A 440 22.76 13.09 3.77
CA GLY A 440 23.83 13.66 2.99
C GLY A 440 24.45 12.59 2.09
N ILE A 441 24.57 12.87 0.81
CA ILE A 441 25.06 11.90 -0.18
C ILE A 441 26.20 12.54 -0.96
N VAL A 442 27.35 11.87 -0.99
CA VAL A 442 28.53 12.27 -1.80
C VAL A 442 28.68 11.26 -2.92
N HIS A 443 28.83 11.76 -4.15
CA HIS A 443 29.01 10.96 -5.36
C HIS A 443 30.46 11.09 -5.87
N PRO A 444 31.41 10.23 -5.38
CA PRO A 444 32.82 10.35 -5.74
C PRO A 444 33.10 10.03 -7.22
N TRP A 445 32.31 9.16 -7.82
CA TRP A 445 32.36 8.76 -9.22
C TRP A 445 30.99 8.21 -9.69
N THR A 446 30.87 7.94 -10.97
CA THR A 446 29.60 7.46 -11.58
C THR A 446 29.17 6.13 -10.96
N GLY A 447 27.96 6.09 -10.42
CA GLY A 447 27.37 4.95 -9.74
C GLY A 447 27.79 4.78 -8.29
N GLY A 448 28.89 5.46 -7.86
CA GLY A 448 29.35 5.42 -6.48
C GLY A 448 28.64 6.48 -5.62
N SER A 449 28.25 6.09 -4.41
CA SER A 449 27.63 6.99 -3.43
C SER A 449 28.11 6.67 -2.01
N ILE A 450 28.48 7.68 -1.26
CA ILE A 450 28.67 7.60 0.19
C ILE A 450 27.46 8.27 0.82
N ILE A 451 26.72 7.52 1.63
CA ILE A 451 25.41 7.92 2.16
C ILE A 451 25.53 7.98 3.68
N ALA A 452 25.21 9.15 4.24
CA ALA A 452 25.08 9.35 5.69
C ALA A 452 23.66 9.81 5.99
N GLY A 453 22.90 9.03 6.77
CA GLY A 453 21.54 9.32 7.18
C GLY A 453 21.43 9.53 8.67
N VAL A 454 20.90 10.68 9.10
CA VAL A 454 20.65 10.99 10.51
C VAL A 454 19.16 11.14 10.72
N GLY A 455 18.61 10.33 11.60
CA GLY A 455 17.21 10.37 12.04
C GLY A 455 17.05 11.33 13.22
N ALA A 456 16.01 12.17 13.17
CA ALA A 456 15.60 13.05 14.27
C ALA A 456 14.10 12.91 14.49
N TYR A 457 13.70 12.49 15.69
CA TYR A 457 12.33 12.13 16.05
C TYR A 457 11.83 13.03 17.17
N ALA A 458 11.12 14.10 16.79
CA ALA A 458 10.64 15.13 17.70
C ALA A 458 9.60 14.59 18.70
N LEU A 459 8.71 13.71 18.23
CA LEU A 459 7.72 13.03 19.05
C LEU A 459 8.07 11.54 19.05
N ASN A 460 8.41 11.02 20.24
CA ASN A 460 8.79 9.62 20.42
C ASN A 460 8.41 9.22 21.85
N ASN A 461 7.53 8.20 21.96
CA ASN A 461 7.16 7.58 23.24
C ASN A 461 7.49 6.07 23.27
N VAL A 462 8.27 5.58 22.32
CA VAL A 462 8.71 4.18 22.27
C VAL A 462 9.50 3.87 23.55
N LYS A 463 9.18 2.74 24.18
CA LYS A 463 9.84 2.22 25.37
C LYS A 463 9.93 0.71 25.27
N THR A 464 11.02 0.17 25.72
CA THR A 464 11.21 -1.26 25.85
C THR A 464 10.55 -1.73 27.16
N ILE A 465 9.55 -2.60 27.05
CA ILE A 465 8.78 -3.12 28.20
C ILE A 465 9.11 -4.60 28.44
N THR A 466 9.38 -5.34 27.38
CA THR A 466 9.73 -6.77 27.42
C THR A 466 11.11 -7.00 26.88
N GLY A 467 11.77 -8.08 27.34
CA GLY A 467 13.05 -8.53 26.76
C GLY A 467 12.87 -9.07 25.34
N PRO A 468 14.00 -9.24 24.60
CA PRO A 468 13.99 -9.79 23.25
C PRO A 468 13.46 -11.23 23.22
N LEU A 469 12.93 -11.66 22.07
CA LEU A 469 12.44 -13.02 21.85
C LEU A 469 13.59 -14.02 21.63
N SER A 470 13.29 -15.26 21.23
CA SER A 470 14.26 -16.36 21.18
C SER A 470 15.42 -16.18 20.19
N ILE A 471 15.17 -15.52 19.06
CA ILE A 471 16.16 -15.18 18.03
C ILE A 471 15.90 -13.75 17.61
N PRO A 472 16.31 -12.76 18.42
CA PRO A 472 15.91 -11.39 18.18
C PRO A 472 16.67 -10.81 16.97
N VAL A 473 15.93 -10.52 15.91
CA VAL A 473 16.42 -9.81 14.72
C VAL A 473 15.63 -8.54 14.45
N ARG A 474 14.41 -8.45 15.00
CA ARG A 474 13.54 -7.26 15.01
C ARG A 474 12.80 -7.09 16.33
N SER A 475 12.59 -8.15 17.11
CA SER A 475 11.93 -8.05 18.42
C SER A 475 12.68 -7.18 19.43
N ASP A 476 13.93 -6.85 19.16
CA ASP A 476 14.76 -5.91 19.93
C ASP A 476 14.82 -4.49 19.30
N MET A 477 14.09 -4.25 18.20
CA MET A 477 14.02 -2.96 17.52
C MET A 477 13.67 -1.77 18.45
N PRO A 478 12.76 -1.90 19.44
CA PRO A 478 12.45 -0.81 20.34
C PRO A 478 13.64 -0.23 21.10
N TYR A 479 14.66 -1.04 21.43
CA TYR A 479 15.91 -0.53 22.07
C TYR A 479 16.61 0.52 21.22
N TYR A 480 16.58 0.37 19.89
CA TYR A 480 17.14 1.33 18.94
C TYR A 480 16.20 2.53 18.72
N MET A 481 14.88 2.29 18.71
CA MET A 481 13.87 3.31 18.44
C MET A 481 13.61 4.26 19.63
N GLU A 482 14.00 3.92 20.86
CA GLU A 482 13.89 4.84 22.03
C GLU A 482 14.62 6.16 21.84
N ARG A 483 15.58 6.23 20.91
CA ARG A 483 16.42 7.40 20.68
C ARG A 483 15.72 8.44 19.84
N ARG A 484 15.84 9.71 20.24
CA ARG A 484 15.33 10.85 19.48
C ARG A 484 16.27 11.29 18.36
N LEU A 485 17.54 10.97 18.45
CA LEU A 485 18.54 11.26 17.43
C LEU A 485 19.39 10.02 17.23
N ASP A 486 19.49 9.55 16.00
CA ASP A 486 20.27 8.36 15.68
C ASP A 486 20.92 8.44 14.30
N LEU A 487 22.04 7.74 14.14
CA LEU A 487 22.72 7.51 12.86
C LEU A 487 22.06 6.32 12.15
N ASN A 488 21.13 6.59 11.25
CA ASN A 488 20.42 5.55 10.51
C ASN A 488 21.35 4.78 9.58
N ASN A 489 22.10 5.48 8.75
CA ASN A 489 22.98 4.88 7.74
C ASN A 489 24.35 5.59 7.72
N LEU A 490 25.41 4.85 7.51
CA LEU A 490 26.70 5.37 7.05
C LEU A 490 27.35 4.30 6.19
N MET A 491 27.15 4.41 4.87
CA MET A 491 27.53 3.35 3.96
C MET A 491 28.05 3.88 2.63
N PHE A 492 28.86 3.06 1.99
CA PHE A 492 29.18 3.16 0.57
C PHE A 492 28.20 2.30 -0.23
N GLN A 493 27.76 2.81 -1.38
CA GLN A 493 26.94 2.07 -2.33
C GLN A 493 27.45 2.28 -3.74
N GLN A 494 27.57 1.20 -4.51
CA GLN A 494 27.85 1.24 -5.95
C GLN A 494 26.68 0.61 -6.69
N THR A 495 26.12 1.35 -7.62
CA THR A 495 25.16 0.85 -8.64
C THR A 495 25.86 0.75 -9.98
N HIS A 496 25.45 -0.20 -10.80
CA HIS A 496 25.99 -0.38 -12.13
C HIS A 496 24.94 -0.99 -13.06
N TYR A 497 24.85 -0.43 -14.27
CA TYR A 497 24.10 -1.03 -15.37
C TYR A 497 25.07 -1.81 -16.25
N PHE A 498 24.91 -3.11 -16.29
CA PHE A 498 25.58 -3.97 -17.28
C PHE A 498 24.81 -3.93 -18.59
N SER A 499 25.24 -4.48 -19.64
CA SER A 499 24.45 -4.58 -20.88
C SER A 499 23.23 -5.50 -20.71
N HIS A 500 22.27 -5.44 -21.65
CA HIS A 500 21.14 -6.38 -21.74
C HIS A 500 20.20 -6.37 -20.54
N GLU A 501 19.87 -5.18 -20.03
CA GLU A 501 18.90 -4.96 -18.93
C GLU A 501 19.30 -5.66 -17.63
N ILE A 502 20.60 -5.76 -17.34
CA ILE A 502 21.16 -6.29 -16.10
C ILE A 502 21.61 -5.12 -15.23
N TYR A 503 21.13 -5.07 -14.01
CA TYR A 503 21.39 -4.05 -13.01
C TYR A 503 22.03 -4.66 -11.79
N GLY A 504 23.05 -4.03 -11.23
CA GLY A 504 23.75 -4.52 -10.07
C GLY A 504 23.94 -3.45 -8.99
N LYS A 505 24.00 -3.88 -7.75
CA LYS A 505 24.25 -3.05 -6.59
C LYS A 505 25.12 -3.78 -5.58
N ILE A 506 26.06 -3.05 -4.98
CA ILE A 506 26.78 -3.45 -3.77
C ILE A 506 26.69 -2.28 -2.79
N ALA A 507 26.48 -2.58 -1.51
CA ALA A 507 26.51 -1.62 -0.42
C ALA A 507 27.32 -2.19 0.76
N ALA A 508 28.08 -1.36 1.45
CA ALA A 508 28.88 -1.76 2.60
C ALA A 508 28.98 -0.63 3.63
N GLY A 509 28.90 -0.97 4.92
CA GLY A 509 28.94 -0.04 6.04
C GLY A 509 27.80 -0.25 7.02
N LEU A 510 27.35 0.81 7.68
CA LEU A 510 26.15 0.80 8.52
C LEU A 510 24.94 0.93 7.58
N LEU A 511 24.30 -0.22 7.29
CA LEU A 511 23.26 -0.33 6.26
C LEU A 511 21.92 0.24 6.73
N GLU A 512 21.64 0.05 8.02
CA GLU A 512 20.44 0.55 8.70
C GLU A 512 20.74 0.81 10.20
N TYR A 513 19.73 1.22 10.97
CA TYR A 513 19.95 1.54 12.39
C TYR A 513 20.26 0.34 13.28
N GLU A 514 19.90 -0.91 12.90
CA GLU A 514 20.22 -2.14 13.64
C GLU A 514 21.42 -2.90 13.08
N TYR A 515 21.73 -2.81 11.79
CA TYR A 515 22.70 -3.68 11.14
C TYR A 515 23.74 -2.93 10.31
N GLY A 516 24.98 -3.43 10.39
CA GLY A 516 26.07 -3.04 9.51
C GLY A 516 26.75 -4.24 8.89
N GLY A 517 27.23 -4.10 7.66
CA GLY A 517 27.87 -5.18 6.90
C GLY A 517 27.92 -4.92 5.41
N VAL A 518 27.67 -5.96 4.63
CA VAL A 518 27.69 -5.92 3.16
C VAL A 518 26.38 -6.49 2.61
N ASN A 519 25.83 -5.81 1.61
CA ASN A 519 24.67 -6.26 0.81
C ASN A 519 25.04 -6.22 -0.67
N ALA A 520 24.61 -7.21 -1.44
CA ALA A 520 24.75 -7.24 -2.90
C ALA A 520 23.46 -7.72 -3.55
N GLN A 521 23.15 -7.18 -4.74
CA GLN A 521 21.98 -7.54 -5.53
C GLN A 521 22.28 -7.44 -7.01
N LEU A 522 21.75 -8.37 -7.81
CA LEU A 522 21.82 -8.39 -9.26
C LEU A 522 20.46 -8.75 -9.83
N ASP A 523 19.90 -7.87 -10.63
CA ASP A 523 18.56 -8.02 -11.22
C ASP A 523 18.62 -7.93 -12.73
N LYS A 524 17.80 -8.74 -13.42
CA LYS A 524 17.61 -8.71 -14.86
C LYS A 524 16.15 -8.48 -15.20
N VAL A 525 15.93 -7.52 -16.10
CA VAL A 525 14.60 -7.16 -16.61
C VAL A 525 14.34 -7.90 -17.93
N PHE A 526 13.14 -8.48 -18.06
CA PHE A 526 12.66 -9.19 -19.24
C PHE A 526 11.34 -8.58 -19.72
N ASP A 527 11.02 -8.81 -21.00
CA ASP A 527 9.73 -8.44 -21.63
C ASP A 527 9.30 -6.99 -21.34
N LYS A 528 10.27 -6.06 -21.50
CA LYS A 528 10.05 -4.63 -21.25
C LYS A 528 9.60 -4.31 -19.83
N GLY A 529 9.98 -5.15 -18.88
CA GLY A 529 9.67 -5.00 -17.49
C GLY A 529 8.43 -5.77 -16.99
N ASP A 530 7.84 -6.64 -17.81
CA ASP A 530 6.77 -7.52 -17.32
C ASP A 530 7.30 -8.52 -16.30
N ILE A 531 8.58 -8.92 -16.42
CA ILE A 531 9.24 -9.84 -15.49
C ILE A 531 10.61 -9.25 -15.08
N ILE A 532 10.90 -9.33 -13.77
CA ILE A 532 12.23 -9.06 -13.22
C ILE A 532 12.66 -10.28 -12.43
N LEU A 533 13.88 -10.76 -12.67
CA LEU A 533 14.49 -11.84 -11.89
C LEU A 533 15.74 -11.31 -11.22
N GLY A 534 15.84 -11.51 -9.91
CA GLY A 534 16.92 -11.01 -9.10
C GLY A 534 17.52 -12.06 -8.17
N VAL A 535 18.79 -11.90 -7.84
CA VAL A 535 19.48 -12.61 -6.78
C VAL A 535 20.18 -11.59 -5.88
N GLY A 536 20.14 -11.80 -4.59
CA GLY A 536 20.77 -10.90 -3.64
C GLY A 536 20.90 -11.48 -2.26
N GLY A 537 21.60 -10.77 -1.39
CA GLY A 537 21.77 -11.16 -0.01
C GLY A 537 22.67 -10.23 0.77
N SER A 538 22.79 -10.51 2.06
CA SER A 538 23.55 -9.70 3.00
C SER A 538 24.36 -10.57 3.95
N ILE A 539 25.50 -10.06 4.41
CA ILE A 539 26.25 -10.57 5.54
C ILE A 539 26.45 -9.40 6.50
N VAL A 540 25.84 -9.47 7.68
CA VAL A 540 25.74 -8.33 8.60
C VAL A 540 25.99 -8.73 10.04
N LYS A 541 26.29 -7.73 10.87
CA LYS A 541 26.37 -7.81 12.33
C LYS A 541 25.43 -6.78 12.95
N LYS A 542 24.89 -7.08 14.13
CA LYS A 542 24.14 -6.11 14.90
C LYS A 542 25.01 -4.94 15.34
N ARG A 543 24.42 -3.76 15.32
CA ARG A 543 25.03 -2.54 15.84
C ARG A 543 24.80 -2.45 17.35
N SER A 544 25.71 -1.81 18.04
CA SER A 544 25.56 -1.53 19.47
C SER A 544 24.52 -0.42 19.72
N VAL A 545 23.60 -0.62 20.64
CA VAL A 545 22.63 0.40 21.03
C VAL A 545 23.31 1.63 21.64
N GLY A 546 24.43 1.47 22.37
CA GLY A 546 25.15 2.54 23.07
C GLY A 546 26.15 3.31 22.23
N ASP A 547 26.68 2.70 21.16
CA ASP A 547 27.74 3.24 20.32
C ASP A 547 27.28 3.27 18.84
N PRO A 548 27.13 4.46 18.23
CA PRO A 548 26.67 4.58 16.85
C PRO A 548 27.54 3.87 15.81
N PHE A 549 28.83 3.64 16.11
CA PHE A 549 29.81 3.00 15.22
C PHE A 549 30.19 1.58 15.67
N GLY A 550 29.77 1.18 16.88
CA GLY A 550 30.09 -0.11 17.46
C GLY A 550 29.17 -1.21 16.95
N PHE A 551 29.69 -2.46 17.11
CA PHE A 551 28.92 -3.67 16.93
C PHE A 551 28.73 -4.34 18.29
N GLY A 552 27.54 -4.85 18.57
CA GLY A 552 27.19 -5.46 19.85
C GLY A 552 25.78 -5.98 19.87
N SER A 553 25.30 -6.34 21.05
CA SER A 553 23.92 -6.78 21.28
C SER A 553 23.19 -5.84 22.23
N VAL A 554 21.88 -5.97 22.27
CA VAL A 554 21.04 -5.40 23.33
C VAL A 554 21.26 -6.15 24.65
N PRO A 555 20.90 -5.58 25.81
CA PRO A 555 20.95 -6.27 27.08
C PRO A 555 20.18 -7.61 27.03
N ASP A 556 20.73 -8.62 27.70
CA ASP A 556 20.16 -9.98 27.84
C ASP A 556 20.05 -10.79 26.52
N GLU A 557 20.70 -10.34 25.45
CA GLU A 557 20.80 -11.07 24.19
C GLU A 557 22.15 -11.77 24.02
N THR A 558 22.13 -12.98 23.46
CA THR A 558 23.35 -13.65 22.95
C THR A 558 23.36 -13.55 21.42
N PRO A 559 24.04 -12.55 20.85
CA PRO A 559 24.01 -12.32 19.41
C PRO A 559 24.75 -13.42 18.67
N LEU A 560 24.31 -13.71 17.45
CA LEU A 560 25.10 -14.48 16.51
C LEU A 560 26.35 -13.68 16.08
N ASN A 561 27.45 -14.37 15.77
CA ASN A 561 28.66 -13.70 15.27
C ASN A 561 28.39 -12.89 13.99
N HIS A 562 27.49 -13.36 13.16
CA HIS A 562 26.98 -12.68 11.97
C HIS A 562 25.61 -13.24 11.58
N TYR A 563 24.87 -12.44 10.83
CA TYR A 563 23.60 -12.81 10.21
C TYR A 563 23.80 -12.79 8.71
N ASP A 564 23.31 -13.81 8.01
CA ASP A 564 23.40 -13.92 6.56
C ASP A 564 22.04 -14.17 5.94
N THR A 565 21.74 -13.43 4.87
CA THR A 565 20.53 -13.59 4.07
C THR A 565 20.90 -13.83 2.63
N TYR A 566 20.07 -14.61 1.91
CA TYR A 566 20.19 -14.76 0.47
C TYR A 566 18.85 -15.13 -0.15
N PHE A 567 18.54 -14.50 -1.29
CA PHE A 567 17.23 -14.61 -1.90
C PHE A 567 17.32 -14.75 -3.42
N LEU A 568 16.36 -15.51 -3.94
CA LEU A 568 15.88 -15.42 -5.31
C LEU A 568 14.62 -14.57 -5.31
N THR A 569 14.61 -13.49 -6.10
CA THR A 569 13.46 -12.60 -6.24
C THR A 569 12.88 -12.70 -7.64
N SER A 570 11.57 -12.84 -7.75
CA SER A 570 10.83 -12.83 -9.02
C SER A 570 9.73 -11.79 -8.93
N VAL A 571 9.68 -10.85 -9.86
CA VAL A 571 8.65 -9.82 -9.92
C VAL A 571 7.86 -9.96 -11.23
N PHE A 572 6.55 -9.98 -11.12
CA PHE A 572 5.61 -10.04 -12.24
C PHE A 572 4.77 -8.76 -12.26
N ASN A 573 4.94 -7.96 -13.31
CA ASN A 573 4.30 -6.66 -13.47
C ASN A 573 3.08 -6.75 -14.40
N PHE A 574 1.90 -6.77 -13.84
CA PHE A 574 0.63 -6.76 -14.57
C PHE A 574 0.24 -5.31 -14.92
N LYS A 575 0.87 -4.78 -15.97
CA LYS A 575 0.76 -3.37 -16.35
C LYS A 575 -0.68 -2.90 -16.60
N ARG A 576 -1.57 -3.75 -17.13
CA ARG A 576 -2.97 -3.38 -17.40
C ARG A 576 -3.78 -3.15 -16.12
N GLN A 577 -3.45 -3.87 -15.07
CA GLN A 577 -4.11 -3.82 -13.76
C GLN A 577 -3.42 -2.86 -12.79
N ASP A 578 -2.25 -2.31 -13.17
CA ASP A 578 -1.37 -1.53 -12.29
C ASP A 578 -0.98 -2.29 -11.02
N ILE A 579 -0.65 -3.58 -11.16
CA ILE A 579 -0.28 -4.49 -10.07
C ILE A 579 1.09 -5.09 -10.32
N SER A 580 1.88 -5.23 -9.24
CA SER A 580 3.09 -6.02 -9.19
C SER A 580 2.94 -7.13 -8.15
N LEU A 581 3.36 -8.34 -8.51
CA LEU A 581 3.53 -9.46 -7.60
C LEU A 581 5.03 -9.74 -7.47
N LYS A 582 5.63 -9.48 -6.29
CA LYS A 582 6.99 -9.87 -5.96
C LYS A 582 6.97 -11.12 -5.10
N ILE A 583 7.78 -12.10 -5.47
CA ILE A 583 8.00 -13.36 -4.75
C ILE A 583 9.46 -13.39 -4.36
N LYS A 584 9.76 -13.46 -3.06
CA LYS A 584 11.10 -13.48 -2.50
C LYS A 584 11.30 -14.77 -1.73
N SER A 585 12.19 -15.65 -2.20
CA SER A 585 12.41 -16.97 -1.62
C SER A 585 13.87 -17.14 -1.22
N GLY A 586 14.11 -17.63 -0.02
CA GLY A 586 15.47 -17.84 0.47
C GLY A 586 15.60 -17.94 1.97
N ARG A 587 16.75 -17.51 2.48
CA ARG A 587 17.08 -17.44 3.90
C ARG A 587 16.90 -16.04 4.43
N PHE A 588 16.08 -15.93 5.46
CA PHE A 588 15.80 -14.70 6.18
C PHE A 588 16.76 -14.46 7.35
N LEU A 589 16.68 -13.31 7.96
CA LEU A 589 17.66 -12.78 8.91
C LEU A 589 17.79 -13.62 10.19
N ALA A 590 16.67 -14.15 10.72
CA ALA A 590 16.69 -15.08 11.85
C ALA A 590 17.23 -16.48 11.50
N GLY A 591 17.50 -16.74 10.22
CA GLY A 591 17.93 -18.03 9.70
C GLY A 591 16.81 -18.94 9.24
N ASP A 592 15.56 -18.47 9.30
CA ASP A 592 14.40 -19.18 8.75
C ASP A 592 14.43 -19.16 7.21
N TYR A 593 13.94 -20.24 6.61
CA TYR A 593 13.86 -20.41 5.15
C TYR A 593 12.41 -20.41 4.70
N GLY A 594 12.16 -19.74 3.60
CA GLY A 594 10.81 -19.73 3.06
C GLY A 594 10.60 -18.79 1.90
N THR A 595 9.36 -18.38 1.74
CA THR A 595 8.93 -17.51 0.65
C THR A 595 8.01 -16.43 1.21
N GLU A 596 8.22 -15.21 0.76
CA GLU A 596 7.40 -14.05 1.06
C GLU A 596 6.81 -13.50 -0.23
N PHE A 597 5.53 -13.17 -0.21
CA PHE A 597 4.75 -12.66 -1.33
C PHE A 597 4.37 -11.21 -1.04
N PHE A 598 4.68 -10.32 -1.97
CA PHE A 598 4.27 -8.91 -1.92
C PHE A 598 3.36 -8.62 -3.10
N LEU A 599 2.20 -8.05 -2.82
CA LEU A 599 1.26 -7.58 -3.84
C LEU A 599 1.17 -6.06 -3.76
N SER A 600 1.72 -5.38 -4.77
CA SER A 600 1.70 -3.91 -4.86
C SER A 600 0.70 -3.44 -5.91
N LYS A 601 -0.09 -2.42 -5.55
CA LYS A 601 -0.99 -1.69 -6.46
C LYS A 601 -0.51 -0.27 -6.63
N PHE A 602 -0.28 0.12 -7.88
CA PHE A 602 0.16 1.48 -8.25
C PHE A 602 -1.01 2.31 -8.74
N LEU A 603 -1.19 3.49 -8.16
CA LEU A 603 -2.20 4.43 -8.60
C LEU A 603 -1.60 5.45 -9.58
N PRO A 604 -2.40 6.02 -10.50
CA PRO A 604 -1.90 6.97 -11.51
C PRO A 604 -1.27 8.24 -10.95
N ASN A 605 -1.62 8.64 -9.74
CA ASN A 605 -1.00 9.77 -9.04
C ASN A 605 0.32 9.40 -8.34
N GLY A 606 0.73 8.12 -8.38
CA GLY A 606 1.97 7.59 -7.85
C GLY A 606 1.88 7.03 -6.44
N ILE A 607 0.69 7.00 -5.83
CA ILE A 607 0.50 6.26 -4.57
C ILE A 607 0.66 4.77 -4.85
N GLU A 608 1.37 4.09 -3.95
CA GLU A 608 1.58 2.65 -3.97
C GLU A 608 1.04 2.04 -2.68
N PHE A 609 0.25 0.98 -2.81
CA PHE A 609 -0.19 0.14 -1.71
C PHE A 609 0.43 -1.23 -1.86
N THR A 610 1.03 -1.74 -0.81
CA THR A 610 1.65 -3.07 -0.79
C THR A 610 1.10 -3.86 0.39
N GLY A 611 0.68 -5.10 0.13
CA GLY A 611 0.41 -6.08 1.17
C GLY A 611 1.38 -7.23 1.04
N TRP A 612 1.80 -7.85 2.14
CA TRP A 612 2.68 -9.02 2.11
C TRP A 612 2.20 -10.11 3.06
N TYR A 613 2.64 -11.33 2.73
CA TYR A 613 2.41 -12.52 3.52
C TYR A 613 3.55 -13.52 3.33
N SER A 614 4.02 -14.14 4.42
CA SER A 614 5.15 -15.06 4.40
C SER A 614 4.79 -16.49 4.76
N PHE A 615 5.59 -17.42 4.24
CA PHE A 615 5.59 -18.83 4.61
C PHE A 615 7.03 -19.27 4.85
N THR A 616 7.44 -19.42 6.12
CA THR A 616 8.78 -19.87 6.50
C THR A 616 8.74 -21.03 7.49
N ASN A 617 9.87 -21.68 7.68
CA ASN A 617 10.03 -22.77 8.65
C ASN A 617 10.24 -22.19 10.07
N THR A 618 9.17 -21.85 10.75
CA THR A 618 9.19 -21.23 12.07
C THR A 618 9.47 -22.19 13.24
N ASN A 619 9.68 -23.49 12.99
CA ASN A 619 9.92 -24.49 14.05
C ASN A 619 11.25 -24.27 14.80
N MET A 620 12.16 -23.46 14.26
CA MET A 620 13.42 -23.08 14.89
C MET A 620 13.26 -22.12 16.07
N PHE A 621 12.18 -21.34 16.10
CA PHE A 621 11.87 -20.44 17.20
C PHE A 621 11.35 -21.22 18.41
N THR A 622 11.86 -20.89 19.60
CA THR A 622 11.45 -21.52 20.86
C THR A 622 10.32 -20.78 21.56
N ASP A 623 10.17 -19.49 21.28
CA ASP A 623 9.06 -18.67 21.79
C ASP A 623 7.75 -18.92 21.04
N SER A 624 6.63 -18.71 21.74
CA SER A 624 5.28 -18.92 21.19
C SER A 624 4.82 -17.82 20.23
N PHE A 625 5.50 -16.68 20.22
CA PHE A 625 5.14 -15.55 19.37
C PHE A 625 5.59 -15.76 17.92
N ASN A 626 6.80 -16.24 17.71
CA ASN A 626 7.36 -16.49 16.38
C ASN A 626 7.02 -17.89 15.85
N ARG A 627 6.88 -18.89 16.75
CA ARG A 627 6.64 -20.26 16.33
C ARG A 627 5.23 -20.45 15.73
N GLY A 628 5.14 -20.81 14.46
CA GLY A 628 3.90 -20.93 13.70
C GLY A 628 3.35 -19.61 13.17
N TYR A 629 4.06 -18.50 13.37
CA TYR A 629 3.65 -17.19 12.86
C TYR A 629 3.98 -17.07 11.36
N HIS A 630 3.14 -16.33 10.65
CA HIS A 630 3.36 -15.90 9.27
C HIS A 630 3.49 -14.38 9.29
N ASP A 631 4.63 -13.85 8.87
CA ASP A 631 4.77 -12.39 8.78
C ASP A 631 3.81 -11.84 7.73
N LEU A 632 3.10 -10.80 8.10
CA LEU A 632 2.12 -10.14 7.25
C LEU A 632 2.01 -8.66 7.60
N GLY A 633 1.66 -7.87 6.60
CA GLY A 633 1.44 -6.46 6.81
C GLY A 633 0.96 -5.74 5.56
N ILE A 634 0.79 -4.43 5.73
CA ILE A 634 0.45 -3.51 4.65
C ILE A 634 1.37 -2.30 4.70
N ALA A 635 1.68 -1.74 3.55
CA ALA A 635 2.41 -0.49 3.42
C ALA A 635 1.74 0.45 2.43
N VAL A 636 1.91 1.75 2.63
CA VAL A 636 1.51 2.78 1.69
C VAL A 636 2.66 3.76 1.47
N SER A 637 2.92 4.07 0.21
CA SER A 637 3.89 5.08 -0.22
C SER A 637 3.14 6.21 -0.92
N ILE A 638 3.17 7.42 -0.38
CA ILE A 638 2.41 8.58 -0.87
C ILE A 638 3.38 9.66 -1.33
N PRO A 639 3.39 10.05 -2.61
CA PRO A 639 4.24 11.13 -3.11
C PRO A 639 3.87 12.47 -2.46
N LEU A 640 4.83 13.18 -1.90
CA LEU A 640 4.58 14.49 -1.26
C LEU A 640 4.04 15.54 -2.23
N ARG A 641 4.32 15.44 -3.52
CA ARG A 641 3.79 16.33 -4.56
C ARG A 641 2.25 16.44 -4.56
N ILE A 642 1.54 15.39 -4.11
CA ILE A 642 0.07 15.38 -4.02
C ILE A 642 -0.44 16.45 -3.03
N PHE A 643 0.34 16.74 -1.98
CA PHE A 643 0.01 17.70 -0.94
C PHE A 643 0.59 19.08 -1.20
N THR A 644 1.74 19.16 -1.87
CA THR A 644 2.48 20.41 -2.08
C THR A 644 2.14 21.12 -3.39
N GLY A 645 1.62 20.37 -4.38
CA GLY A 645 1.45 20.86 -5.75
C GLY A 645 2.76 21.19 -6.48
N MET A 646 3.90 20.73 -5.95
CA MET A 646 5.22 20.89 -6.57
C MET A 646 5.83 19.52 -6.88
N GLU A 647 6.57 19.43 -7.99
CA GLU A 647 7.31 18.20 -8.31
C GLU A 647 8.30 17.87 -7.20
N SER A 648 8.34 16.60 -6.82
CA SER A 648 9.22 16.04 -5.80
C SER A 648 9.30 14.53 -5.93
N LYS A 649 10.48 13.97 -5.73
CA LYS A 649 10.72 12.51 -5.63
C LYS A 649 10.51 11.97 -4.21
N THR A 650 10.23 12.84 -3.25
CA THR A 650 10.03 12.43 -1.85
C THR A 650 8.67 11.81 -1.67
N ASN A 651 8.65 10.66 -1.01
CA ASN A 651 7.44 9.96 -0.60
C ASN A 651 7.33 9.98 0.92
N PHE A 652 6.10 10.00 1.41
CA PHE A 652 5.76 9.60 2.75
C PHE A 652 5.44 8.10 2.72
N ASN A 653 6.19 7.32 3.49
CA ASN A 653 6.01 5.87 3.58
C ASN A 653 5.48 5.53 4.97
N TYR A 654 4.49 4.66 5.01
CA TYR A 654 3.92 4.11 6.23
C TYR A 654 3.70 2.61 6.06
N SER A 655 4.06 1.83 7.06
CA SER A 655 3.77 0.40 7.12
C SER A 655 3.08 0.05 8.44
N ALA A 656 2.19 -0.92 8.37
CA ALA A 656 1.52 -1.49 9.52
C ALA A 656 1.83 -2.99 9.54
N SER A 657 2.70 -3.38 10.44
CA SER A 657 3.07 -4.76 10.77
C SER A 657 3.46 -4.83 12.24
N PRO A 658 3.42 -5.98 12.89
CA PRO A 658 3.96 -6.14 14.24
C PRO A 658 5.46 -5.82 14.28
N TRP A 659 5.89 -5.02 15.27
CA TRP A 659 7.33 -4.69 15.45
C TRP A 659 8.12 -5.77 16.18
N ASP A 660 7.43 -6.68 16.85
CA ASP A 660 7.97 -7.67 17.79
C ASP A 660 8.12 -9.06 17.18
N ARG A 661 8.17 -9.16 15.84
CA ARG A 661 8.28 -10.44 15.14
C ARG A 661 9.63 -10.58 14.42
N ASP A 662 10.19 -11.79 14.52
CA ASP A 662 11.48 -12.10 13.93
C ASP A 662 11.38 -12.97 12.67
N VAL A 663 10.17 -13.44 12.35
CA VAL A 663 9.88 -14.32 11.22
C VAL A 663 9.92 -13.55 9.90
N ALA A 664 10.57 -14.11 8.88
CA ALA A 664 10.66 -13.58 7.53
C ALA A 664 11.28 -12.16 7.43
N GLN A 665 12.18 -11.80 8.33
CA GLN A 665 12.80 -10.48 8.34
C GLN A 665 14.03 -10.40 7.44
N ASP A 666 14.24 -9.23 6.83
CA ASP A 666 15.43 -8.91 6.03
C ASP A 666 15.98 -7.52 6.42
N ILE A 667 17.14 -7.18 5.87
CA ILE A 667 17.77 -5.86 6.04
C ILE A 667 16.99 -4.80 5.27
N ASP A 668 16.72 -3.67 5.92
CA ASP A 668 16.18 -2.48 5.26
C ASP A 668 17.24 -1.88 4.33
N GLN A 669 16.99 -1.97 3.04
CA GLN A 669 17.92 -1.51 2.02
C GLN A 669 17.60 -0.06 1.64
N TYR A 670 18.62 0.81 1.60
CA TYR A 670 18.47 2.18 1.08
C TYR A 670 17.94 2.18 -0.37
N LEU A 671 18.34 1.18 -1.15
CA LEU A 671 17.85 0.92 -2.51
C LEU A 671 17.69 -0.60 -2.71
N ASP A 672 16.46 -1.09 -2.88
CA ASP A 672 16.17 -2.43 -3.41
C ASP A 672 15.99 -2.31 -4.93
N LEU A 673 16.79 -3.04 -5.71
CA LEU A 673 16.77 -2.93 -7.18
C LEU A 673 15.46 -3.44 -7.78
N SER A 674 14.91 -4.55 -7.26
CA SER A 674 13.69 -5.15 -7.78
C SER A 674 12.50 -4.22 -7.61
N ASP A 675 12.37 -3.61 -6.43
CA ASP A 675 11.31 -2.64 -6.12
C ASP A 675 11.49 -1.35 -6.91
N PHE A 676 12.72 -0.85 -6.99
CA PHE A 676 13.07 0.32 -7.77
C PHE A 676 12.69 0.16 -9.25
N LEU A 677 13.14 -0.92 -9.89
CA LEU A 677 12.88 -1.18 -11.30
C LEU A 677 11.38 -1.40 -11.56
N SER A 678 10.69 -2.18 -10.72
CA SER A 678 9.25 -2.39 -10.83
C SER A 678 8.46 -1.08 -10.73
N LYS A 679 8.77 -0.25 -9.74
CA LYS A 679 8.12 1.05 -9.56
C LYS A 679 8.28 1.96 -10.76
N LYS A 680 9.48 2.02 -11.36
CA LYS A 680 9.76 2.82 -12.57
C LYS A 680 8.86 2.43 -13.75
N ILE A 681 8.62 1.13 -13.93
CA ILE A 681 7.77 0.62 -15.01
C ILE A 681 6.33 1.17 -14.90
N PHE A 682 5.78 1.27 -13.70
CA PHE A 682 4.41 1.79 -13.49
C PHE A 682 4.34 3.31 -13.55
N LEU A 683 5.32 4.02 -13.01
CA LEU A 683 5.35 5.48 -13.02
C LEU A 683 5.54 6.06 -14.43
N ASP A 684 6.26 5.36 -15.31
CA ASP A 684 6.62 5.84 -16.63
C ASP A 684 5.74 5.26 -17.76
N LYS A 685 4.72 4.48 -17.40
CA LYS A 685 3.82 3.79 -18.33
C LYS A 685 2.93 4.74 -19.15
N LYS A 686 2.57 5.93 -18.62
CA LYS A 686 1.59 6.86 -19.24
C LYS A 686 2.23 8.09 -19.80
#